data_80b4c348563272bd4568b500099943e1
#
_entry.id   80b4c348563272bd4568b500099943e1
#
_cell.length_a   1.000
_cell.length_b   1.000
_cell.length_c   1.000
_cell.angle_alpha   90.00
_cell.angle_beta   90.00
_cell.angle_gamma   90.00
#
_symmetry.space_group_name_H-M   'P 1'
#
loop_
_entity.id
_entity.type
_entity.pdbx_description
1 polymer ?
#
loop_
_entity_poly.entity_id
_entity_poly.type
_entity_poly.pdbx_seq_one_letter_code
_entity_poly.pdbx_strand_id
1 'polypeptide(L)'
;MQNDPALDQLCINTIRTLSMDAVQKANSGHPGTPMALAPVAYHLWQNHLRYDPDEPLWPNRDRFVLSVGHASMLLYSLLHLANVKAVDDGGKPTNGPAVSLDDIEHFRQLGSKTPGHPEYRMTTGVETTTGPLGQGLGNSVGMAMAARWYESHFNQPDAPLFDYRVYALCGDGDMMEGISHEAASLAGHLKLSNLIWIYDSNRVTIEGHTDLAYSDDVESRFRGYNWHTLHVNDANDAAALEAAFVEAKSITDRPTLIVVHSIIGWGAPHKQDTSAAHGEPLGVEEVALAKKAYGWPEDKFFYVPDGVHERFAAGFGARGKAAREDWQAKYDAYNKKHPELAREFAQIEAHELPAGWDSDIPTFDADPKGVASRDSSGKVLNAIAARVPWMIGGAADLAPSTKTNLKFEGAGSFEHDNYGGCNLHFGIREHAMGAAVNGLALSNLRPFGSTFLIFSDYMKPPIRLSAIMEVPAIYVFTHDSIGVGEDGPTHQPIEQLASLRGVPGLTVLRPGDANEVAEAWRAALADPRRPSCIVVSRQPLPTLDRSRYAAASGTQRGAYVLADAAGGQKPHVILMATGSELSVCVDVYEKLKSEGIAARVVSMPSWDIFERQDEAYQDSVLPPDVDARVAVEQAASLGWDRYVGRLGAQVVMHTFGASAPLAELKKKFGFTPEHVYEAAKQQIERVKSKRSQE
;
A
#
# COMPACT_ATOMS: atom_id res chain seq x y z
N MET A 1 -30.47 -25.30 0.61
CA MET A 1 -31.08 -24.57 1.76
C MET A 1 -32.56 -24.42 1.53
N GLN A 2 -33.40 -24.51 2.58
CA GLN A 2 -34.79 -24.08 2.43
C GLN A 2 -34.81 -22.56 2.18
N ASN A 3 -35.57 -22.17 1.16
CA ASN A 3 -35.81 -20.76 0.88
C ASN A 3 -36.71 -20.21 2.00
N ASP A 4 -36.19 -19.28 2.82
CA ASP A 4 -36.93 -18.65 3.91
C ASP A 4 -36.83 -17.13 3.81
N PRO A 5 -37.64 -16.50 2.95
CA PRO A 5 -37.57 -15.05 2.75
C PRO A 5 -37.83 -14.23 4.01
N ALA A 6 -38.60 -14.76 4.97
CA ALA A 6 -38.87 -14.04 6.20
C ALA A 6 -37.62 -13.99 7.09
N LEU A 7 -36.88 -15.10 7.19
CA LEU A 7 -35.63 -15.15 7.95
C LEU A 7 -34.52 -14.37 7.23
N ASP A 8 -34.49 -14.37 5.90
CA ASP A 8 -33.57 -13.54 5.12
C ASP A 8 -33.82 -12.04 5.38
N GLN A 9 -35.09 -11.61 5.37
CA GLN A 9 -35.43 -10.24 5.71
C GLN A 9 -35.08 -9.88 7.17
N LEU A 10 -35.22 -10.84 8.10
CA LEU A 10 -34.81 -10.66 9.49
C LEU A 10 -33.29 -10.43 9.60
N CYS A 11 -32.48 -11.22 8.88
CA CYS A 11 -31.04 -11.04 8.81
C CYS A 11 -30.66 -9.67 8.24
N ILE A 12 -31.29 -9.25 7.13
CA ILE A 12 -31.07 -7.93 6.51
C ILE A 12 -31.41 -6.82 7.49
N ASN A 13 -32.55 -6.89 8.19
CA ASN A 13 -32.95 -5.89 9.16
C ASN A 13 -32.04 -5.87 10.39
N THR A 14 -31.46 -7.01 10.77
CA THR A 14 -30.45 -7.09 11.84
C THR A 14 -29.19 -6.30 11.45
N ILE A 15 -28.70 -6.44 10.22
CA ILE A 15 -27.57 -5.65 9.71
C ILE A 15 -27.89 -4.16 9.77
N ARG A 16 -29.07 -3.75 9.31
CA ARG A 16 -29.54 -2.35 9.33
C ARG A 16 -29.56 -1.78 10.73
N THR A 17 -30.18 -2.51 11.67
CA THR A 17 -30.38 -2.02 13.05
C THR A 17 -29.07 -1.98 13.84
N LEU A 18 -28.20 -2.98 13.73
CA LEU A 18 -26.88 -2.95 14.35
C LEU A 18 -26.05 -1.75 13.85
N SER A 19 -26.14 -1.47 12.56
CA SER A 19 -25.41 -0.33 11.96
C SER A 19 -25.94 1.02 12.47
N MET A 20 -27.26 1.20 12.51
CA MET A 20 -27.87 2.42 13.05
C MET A 20 -27.55 2.61 14.53
N ASP A 21 -27.71 1.56 15.33
CA ASP A 21 -27.51 1.61 16.78
C ASP A 21 -26.06 1.96 17.13
N ALA A 22 -25.08 1.37 16.43
CA ALA A 22 -23.67 1.65 16.64
C ALA A 22 -23.31 3.10 16.31
N VAL A 23 -23.76 3.60 15.15
CA VAL A 23 -23.53 4.99 14.74
C VAL A 23 -24.22 5.96 15.70
N GLN A 24 -25.46 5.66 16.13
CA GLN A 24 -26.19 6.51 17.06
C GLN A 24 -25.54 6.53 18.45
N LYS A 25 -25.09 5.38 18.97
CA LYS A 25 -24.39 5.29 20.27
C LYS A 25 -23.05 6.04 20.24
N ALA A 26 -22.29 5.87 19.16
CA ALA A 26 -21.01 6.57 18.97
C ALA A 26 -21.18 8.07 18.73
N ASN A 27 -22.40 8.53 18.42
CA ASN A 27 -22.72 9.88 17.96
C ASN A 27 -21.80 10.35 16.81
N SER A 28 -21.36 9.38 15.97
CA SER A 28 -20.44 9.59 14.85
C SER A 28 -20.48 8.39 13.90
N GLY A 29 -20.52 8.65 12.61
CA GLY A 29 -20.46 7.58 11.58
C GLY A 29 -21.47 7.81 10.46
N HIS A 30 -21.60 6.78 9.60
CA HIS A 30 -22.35 6.83 8.37
C HIS A 30 -23.40 5.70 8.36
N PRO A 31 -24.64 5.95 8.76
CA PRO A 31 -25.67 4.91 8.87
C PRO A 31 -26.35 4.59 7.54
N GLY A 32 -26.44 5.59 6.64
CA GLY A 32 -27.33 5.51 5.49
C GLY A 32 -26.93 4.47 4.45
N THR A 33 -25.66 4.36 4.13
CA THR A 33 -25.15 3.37 3.17
C THR A 33 -25.30 1.93 3.72
N PRO A 34 -24.94 1.59 4.97
CA PRO A 34 -25.26 0.29 5.55
C PRO A 34 -26.75 -0.08 5.49
N MET A 35 -27.65 0.89 5.75
CA MET A 35 -29.10 0.67 5.69
C MET A 35 -29.57 0.35 4.26
N ALA A 36 -29.02 1.03 3.27
CA ALA A 36 -29.34 0.84 1.86
C ALA A 36 -28.81 -0.50 1.32
N LEU A 37 -27.53 -0.81 1.62
CA LEU A 37 -26.82 -1.94 1.04
C LEU A 37 -26.88 -3.23 1.84
N ALA A 38 -27.57 -3.26 2.99
CA ALA A 38 -27.73 -4.49 3.77
C ALA A 38 -28.26 -5.68 2.93
N PRO A 39 -29.27 -5.52 2.04
CA PRO A 39 -29.72 -6.63 1.19
C PRO A 39 -28.64 -7.09 0.20
N VAL A 40 -27.95 -6.16 -0.44
CA VAL A 40 -26.90 -6.45 -1.43
C VAL A 40 -25.77 -7.26 -0.81
N ALA A 41 -25.25 -6.78 0.33
CA ALA A 41 -24.18 -7.45 1.05
C ALA A 41 -24.63 -8.80 1.64
N TYR A 42 -25.85 -8.88 2.19
CA TYR A 42 -26.41 -10.13 2.69
C TYR A 42 -26.50 -11.18 1.59
N HIS A 43 -27.12 -10.88 0.43
CA HIS A 43 -27.25 -11.86 -0.66
C HIS A 43 -25.89 -12.28 -1.22
N LEU A 44 -24.94 -11.35 -1.37
CA LEU A 44 -23.58 -11.70 -1.78
C LEU A 44 -22.94 -12.70 -0.79
N TRP A 45 -22.94 -12.37 0.50
CA TRP A 45 -22.31 -13.20 1.52
C TRP A 45 -23.03 -14.52 1.67
N GLN A 46 -24.35 -14.48 1.84
CA GLN A 46 -25.16 -15.67 2.12
C GLN A 46 -25.17 -16.69 0.99
N ASN A 47 -25.11 -16.25 -0.29
CA ASN A 47 -25.34 -17.12 -1.43
C ASN A 47 -24.12 -17.32 -2.34
N HIS A 48 -23.18 -16.38 -2.39
CA HIS A 48 -22.14 -16.38 -3.43
C HIS A 48 -20.70 -16.41 -2.91
N LEU A 49 -20.38 -15.63 -1.88
CA LEU A 49 -19.02 -15.49 -1.37
C LEU A 49 -18.50 -16.82 -0.80
N ARG A 50 -17.36 -17.29 -1.27
CA ARG A 50 -16.66 -18.46 -0.76
C ARG A 50 -15.68 -18.03 0.31
N TYR A 51 -16.09 -18.18 1.57
CA TYR A 51 -15.31 -17.74 2.72
C TYR A 51 -15.66 -18.59 3.93
N ASP A 52 -14.66 -19.22 4.55
CA ASP A 52 -14.86 -20.02 5.76
C ASP A 52 -14.67 -19.15 7.01
N PRO A 53 -15.73 -18.90 7.80
CA PRO A 53 -15.62 -18.07 9.00
C PRO A 53 -14.72 -18.68 10.09
N ASP A 54 -14.50 -20.00 10.09
CA ASP A 54 -13.60 -20.67 11.03
C ASP A 54 -12.12 -20.58 10.58
N GLU A 55 -11.86 -20.37 9.29
CA GLU A 55 -10.52 -20.21 8.69
C GLU A 55 -10.47 -18.96 7.81
N PRO A 56 -10.57 -17.77 8.42
CA PRO A 56 -10.80 -16.51 7.70
C PRO A 56 -9.63 -16.08 6.78
N LEU A 57 -8.43 -16.64 6.94
CA LEU A 57 -7.28 -16.39 6.10
C LEU A 57 -7.00 -17.51 5.08
N TRP A 58 -7.95 -18.44 4.88
CA TRP A 58 -7.83 -19.49 3.87
C TRP A 58 -7.40 -18.93 2.50
N PRO A 59 -6.30 -19.43 1.89
CA PRO A 59 -5.69 -18.80 0.73
C PRO A 59 -6.59 -18.63 -0.49
N ASN A 60 -7.41 -19.64 -0.83
CA ASN A 60 -8.32 -19.62 -1.99
C ASN A 60 -9.72 -19.08 -1.65
N ARG A 61 -9.87 -18.32 -0.53
CA ARG A 61 -11.14 -17.64 -0.23
C ARG A 61 -11.37 -16.52 -1.23
N ASP A 62 -12.61 -16.22 -1.54
CA ASP A 62 -12.95 -15.00 -2.25
C ASP A 62 -12.61 -13.78 -1.38
N ARG A 63 -12.28 -12.65 -2.01
CA ARG A 63 -11.97 -11.39 -1.32
C ARG A 63 -13.16 -10.46 -1.39
N PHE A 64 -13.56 -9.91 -0.26
CA PHE A 64 -14.58 -8.85 -0.18
C PHE A 64 -13.94 -7.54 0.26
N VAL A 65 -13.96 -6.55 -0.63
CA VAL A 65 -13.39 -5.20 -0.40
C VAL A 65 -14.53 -4.21 -0.24
N LEU A 66 -14.64 -3.58 0.93
CA LEU A 66 -15.53 -2.45 1.14
C LEU A 66 -14.80 -1.16 0.77
N SER A 67 -14.83 -0.75 -0.51
CA SER A 67 -14.19 0.48 -0.99
C SER A 67 -14.88 1.71 -0.42
N VAL A 68 -16.20 1.69 -0.32
CA VAL A 68 -17.01 2.69 0.38
C VAL A 68 -16.79 2.56 1.92
N GLY A 69 -15.55 2.81 2.36
CA GLY A 69 -15.07 2.47 3.71
C GLY A 69 -15.81 3.16 4.84
N HIS A 70 -16.48 4.29 4.58
CA HIS A 70 -17.31 4.95 5.57
C HIS A 70 -18.54 4.10 5.96
N ALA A 71 -18.98 3.16 5.12
CA ALA A 71 -20.02 2.19 5.46
C ALA A 71 -19.50 1.02 6.32
N SER A 72 -18.45 1.21 7.10
CA SER A 72 -17.72 0.18 7.86
C SER A 72 -18.63 -0.70 8.73
N MET A 73 -19.68 -0.13 9.32
CA MET A 73 -20.64 -0.90 10.12
C MET A 73 -21.38 -1.99 9.33
N LEU A 74 -21.54 -1.85 8.01
CA LEU A 74 -22.05 -2.94 7.17
C LEU A 74 -21.15 -4.17 7.28
N LEU A 75 -19.84 -3.98 7.10
CA LEU A 75 -18.86 -5.08 7.19
C LEU A 75 -18.76 -5.64 8.60
N TYR A 76 -18.72 -4.81 9.62
CA TYR A 76 -18.63 -5.27 11.01
C TYR A 76 -19.87 -6.05 11.44
N SER A 77 -21.05 -5.63 11.03
CA SER A 77 -22.29 -6.38 11.27
C SER A 77 -22.26 -7.76 10.58
N LEU A 78 -21.79 -7.83 9.34
CA LEU A 78 -21.63 -9.09 8.61
C LEU A 78 -20.63 -10.03 9.30
N LEU A 79 -19.45 -9.53 9.69
CA LEU A 79 -18.42 -10.30 10.39
C LEU A 79 -18.94 -10.86 11.73
N HIS A 80 -19.71 -10.04 12.47
CA HIS A 80 -20.35 -10.45 13.72
C HIS A 80 -21.39 -11.52 13.48
N LEU A 81 -22.35 -11.28 12.59
CA LEU A 81 -23.48 -12.21 12.34
C LEU A 81 -23.03 -13.52 11.72
N ALA A 82 -21.99 -13.50 10.88
CA ALA A 82 -21.36 -14.67 10.31
C ALA A 82 -20.44 -15.43 11.29
N ASN A 83 -20.23 -14.90 12.50
CA ASN A 83 -19.36 -15.45 13.54
C ASN A 83 -17.94 -15.75 13.03
N VAL A 84 -17.37 -14.84 12.23
CA VAL A 84 -16.00 -14.96 11.74
C VAL A 84 -15.04 -14.98 12.93
N LYS A 85 -14.10 -15.93 12.94
CA LYS A 85 -13.10 -16.07 14.01
C LYS A 85 -12.02 -14.98 13.89
N ALA A 86 -11.56 -14.51 15.05
CA ALA A 86 -10.35 -13.69 15.10
C ALA A 86 -9.13 -14.58 14.82
N VAL A 87 -8.07 -13.97 14.30
CA VAL A 87 -6.75 -14.60 14.19
C VAL A 87 -5.76 -13.95 15.15
N ASP A 88 -4.76 -14.74 15.56
CA ASP A 88 -3.61 -14.22 16.32
C ASP A 88 -2.58 -13.53 15.40
N ASP A 89 -1.49 -13.00 15.99
CA ASP A 89 -0.41 -12.32 15.25
C ASP A 89 0.29 -13.25 14.23
N GLY A 90 0.15 -14.56 14.38
CA GLY A 90 0.66 -15.58 13.47
C GLY A 90 -0.36 -16.00 12.40
N GLY A 91 -1.52 -15.34 12.33
CA GLY A 91 -2.58 -15.65 11.36
C GLY A 91 -3.40 -16.89 11.69
N LYS A 92 -3.28 -17.47 12.89
CA LYS A 92 -4.02 -18.67 13.29
C LYS A 92 -5.37 -18.30 13.91
N PRO A 93 -6.46 -18.99 13.52
CA PRO A 93 -7.76 -18.77 14.13
C PRO A 93 -7.75 -18.97 15.64
N THR A 94 -8.44 -18.09 16.34
CA THR A 94 -8.65 -18.16 17.79
C THR A 94 -10.07 -18.65 18.10
N ASN A 95 -10.38 -18.87 19.38
CA ASN A 95 -11.74 -19.21 19.82
C ASN A 95 -12.69 -18.00 19.86
N GLY A 96 -12.17 -16.77 19.79
CA GLY A 96 -12.95 -15.55 19.85
C GLY A 96 -13.46 -15.09 18.48
N PRO A 97 -14.53 -14.27 18.44
CA PRO A 97 -15.01 -13.67 17.20
C PRO A 97 -14.09 -12.56 16.74
N ALA A 98 -14.04 -12.32 15.42
CA ALA A 98 -13.38 -11.17 14.82
C ALA A 98 -13.99 -9.85 15.31
N VAL A 99 -15.33 -9.83 15.38
CA VAL A 99 -16.13 -8.72 15.88
C VAL A 99 -17.17 -9.26 16.86
N SER A 100 -17.08 -8.90 18.13
CA SER A 100 -18.09 -9.21 19.14
C SER A 100 -19.21 -8.14 19.12
N LEU A 101 -20.33 -8.43 19.82
CA LEU A 101 -21.36 -7.42 20.00
C LEU A 101 -20.84 -6.22 20.83
N ASP A 102 -19.98 -6.49 21.80
CA ASP A 102 -19.30 -5.44 22.59
C ASP A 102 -18.43 -4.54 21.71
N ASP A 103 -17.71 -5.10 20.74
CA ASP A 103 -16.95 -4.29 19.75
C ASP A 103 -17.88 -3.38 18.91
N ILE A 104 -19.05 -3.88 18.52
CA ILE A 104 -20.08 -3.08 17.81
C ILE A 104 -20.61 -1.96 18.70
N GLU A 105 -20.87 -2.25 19.96
CA GLU A 105 -21.30 -1.26 20.96
C GLU A 105 -20.25 -0.18 21.22
N HIS A 106 -18.97 -0.51 21.02
CA HIS A 106 -17.81 0.39 21.15
C HIS A 106 -17.30 0.92 19.81
N PHE A 107 -18.16 0.97 18.78
CA PHE A 107 -17.80 1.51 17.47
C PHE A 107 -17.13 2.88 17.58
N ARG A 108 -16.00 3.06 16.87
CA ARG A 108 -15.17 4.29 16.87
C ARG A 108 -14.57 4.65 18.25
N GLN A 109 -14.48 3.72 19.18
CA GLN A 109 -13.83 3.96 20.46
C GLN A 109 -12.39 3.44 20.44
N LEU A 110 -11.51 4.08 21.22
CA LEU A 110 -10.10 3.69 21.32
C LEU A 110 -9.97 2.23 21.80
N GLY A 111 -9.24 1.42 21.06
CA GLY A 111 -9.01 0.00 21.35
C GLY A 111 -10.10 -0.95 20.90
N SER A 112 -11.22 -0.45 20.31
CA SER A 112 -12.24 -1.31 19.70
C SER A 112 -11.75 -1.90 18.39
N LYS A 113 -12.19 -3.12 18.06
CA LYS A 113 -11.96 -3.78 16.77
C LYS A 113 -12.86 -3.24 15.66
N THR A 114 -13.67 -2.22 15.93
CA THR A 114 -14.56 -1.58 14.97
C THR A 114 -14.17 -0.11 14.75
N PRO A 115 -13.00 0.17 14.15
CA PRO A 115 -12.58 1.53 13.84
C PRO A 115 -13.55 2.21 12.86
N GLY A 116 -13.44 3.54 12.71
CA GLY A 116 -14.37 4.34 11.89
C GLY A 116 -14.42 3.97 10.41
N HIS A 117 -13.35 3.41 9.89
CA HIS A 117 -13.22 2.84 8.55
C HIS A 117 -12.51 1.50 8.67
N PRO A 118 -12.68 0.55 7.73
CA PRO A 118 -12.03 -0.77 7.81
C PRO A 118 -10.50 -0.64 7.83
N GLU A 119 -9.87 -1.30 8.80
CA GLU A 119 -8.43 -1.33 8.95
C GLU A 119 -7.92 -2.77 8.89
N TYR A 120 -7.05 -3.04 7.91
CA TYR A 120 -6.37 -4.33 7.75
C TYR A 120 -5.53 -4.63 9.00
N ARG A 121 -5.57 -5.87 9.46
CA ARG A 121 -4.97 -6.38 10.72
C ARG A 121 -5.64 -5.93 12.01
N MET A 122 -6.33 -4.77 12.05
CA MET A 122 -7.10 -4.38 13.24
C MET A 122 -8.31 -5.29 13.43
N THR A 123 -8.99 -5.63 12.33
CA THR A 123 -10.20 -6.46 12.33
C THR A 123 -10.01 -7.63 11.38
N THR A 124 -10.03 -8.86 11.89
CA THR A 124 -10.00 -10.06 11.04
C THR A 124 -11.20 -10.08 10.08
N GLY A 125 -10.96 -10.41 8.82
CA GLY A 125 -11.97 -10.37 7.75
C GLY A 125 -11.99 -9.06 6.97
N VAL A 126 -11.23 -8.04 7.38
CA VAL A 126 -10.95 -6.84 6.58
C VAL A 126 -9.78 -7.14 5.65
N GLU A 127 -10.04 -7.20 4.35
CA GLU A 127 -9.04 -7.56 3.33
C GLU A 127 -8.07 -6.41 3.01
N THR A 128 -8.49 -5.17 3.22
CA THR A 128 -7.68 -3.98 2.98
C THR A 128 -8.19 -2.78 3.77
N THR A 129 -7.28 -1.89 4.17
CA THR A 129 -7.66 -0.60 4.76
C THR A 129 -8.27 0.30 3.69
N THR A 130 -9.47 0.82 3.97
CA THR A 130 -10.18 1.77 3.13
C THR A 130 -10.58 3.02 3.93
N GLY A 131 -11.25 3.97 3.29
CA GLY A 131 -11.62 5.26 3.88
C GLY A 131 -11.33 6.39 2.89
N PRO A 132 -10.09 6.56 2.37
CA PRO A 132 -9.88 7.37 1.17
C PRO A 132 -10.57 6.69 -0.02
N LEU A 133 -11.55 7.39 -0.62
CA LEU A 133 -12.38 6.85 -1.68
C LEU A 133 -11.56 6.40 -2.91
N GLY A 134 -12.01 5.37 -3.58
CA GLY A 134 -11.35 4.78 -4.75
C GLY A 134 -10.16 3.86 -4.44
N GLN A 135 -9.56 3.94 -3.25
CA GLN A 135 -8.38 3.12 -2.91
C GLN A 135 -8.73 1.63 -2.86
N GLY A 136 -9.89 1.27 -2.30
CA GLY A 136 -10.37 -0.11 -2.29
C GLY A 136 -10.56 -0.68 -3.69
N LEU A 137 -11.02 0.12 -4.64
CA LEU A 137 -11.13 -0.27 -6.05
C LEU A 137 -9.75 -0.57 -6.65
N GLY A 138 -8.77 0.31 -6.46
CA GLY A 138 -7.41 0.09 -6.91
C GLY A 138 -6.76 -1.15 -6.28
N ASN A 139 -6.94 -1.35 -4.95
CA ASN A 139 -6.44 -2.54 -4.26
C ASN A 139 -7.11 -3.81 -4.76
N SER A 140 -8.43 -3.78 -5.05
CA SER A 140 -9.15 -4.93 -5.59
C SER A 140 -8.63 -5.38 -6.96
N VAL A 141 -8.17 -4.44 -7.80
CA VAL A 141 -7.50 -4.77 -9.08
C VAL A 141 -6.19 -5.52 -8.80
N GLY A 142 -5.37 -5.06 -7.87
CA GLY A 142 -4.15 -5.77 -7.47
C GLY A 142 -4.42 -7.18 -6.92
N MET A 143 -5.46 -7.34 -6.10
CA MET A 143 -5.88 -8.67 -5.60
C MET A 143 -6.36 -9.58 -6.74
N ALA A 144 -7.09 -9.04 -7.72
CA ALA A 144 -7.54 -9.80 -8.88
C ALA A 144 -6.37 -10.21 -9.80
N MET A 145 -5.36 -9.33 -9.96
CA MET A 145 -4.12 -9.67 -10.65
C MET A 145 -3.35 -10.78 -9.92
N ALA A 146 -3.24 -10.70 -8.59
CA ALA A 146 -2.63 -11.75 -7.77
C ALA A 146 -3.35 -13.10 -7.95
N ALA A 147 -4.68 -13.11 -7.93
CA ALA A 147 -5.47 -14.33 -8.16
C ALA A 147 -5.13 -14.99 -9.50
N ARG A 148 -5.02 -14.19 -10.57
CA ARG A 148 -4.63 -14.67 -11.90
C ARG A 148 -3.19 -15.17 -11.96
N TRP A 149 -2.28 -14.51 -11.24
CA TRP A 149 -0.91 -14.98 -11.12
C TRP A 149 -0.85 -16.32 -10.38
N TYR A 150 -1.54 -16.45 -9.21
CA TYR A 150 -1.62 -17.72 -8.48
C TYR A 150 -2.21 -18.84 -9.33
N GLU A 151 -3.28 -18.56 -10.07
CA GLU A 151 -3.90 -19.50 -11.00
C GLU A 151 -2.89 -19.96 -12.07
N SER A 152 -2.19 -19.03 -12.70
CA SER A 152 -1.23 -19.32 -13.76
C SER A 152 0.04 -20.04 -13.27
N HIS A 153 0.50 -19.70 -12.05
CA HIS A 153 1.76 -20.20 -11.50
C HIS A 153 1.60 -21.57 -10.81
N PHE A 154 0.53 -21.76 -10.05
CA PHE A 154 0.36 -22.95 -9.22
C PHE A 154 -0.59 -23.99 -9.81
N ASN A 155 -1.60 -23.60 -10.59
CA ASN A 155 -2.54 -24.57 -11.11
C ASN A 155 -1.86 -25.51 -12.11
N GLN A 156 -2.06 -26.82 -11.89
CA GLN A 156 -1.62 -27.85 -12.79
C GLN A 156 -2.84 -28.48 -13.51
N PRO A 157 -2.72 -29.03 -14.71
CA PRO A 157 -3.84 -29.62 -15.44
C PRO A 157 -4.62 -30.67 -14.66
N ASP A 158 -3.96 -31.36 -13.74
CA ASP A 158 -4.52 -32.42 -12.90
C ASP A 158 -4.80 -31.98 -11.44
N ALA A 159 -4.46 -30.73 -11.11
CA ALA A 159 -4.55 -30.21 -9.75
C ALA A 159 -4.77 -28.69 -9.69
N PRO A 160 -5.97 -28.19 -10.03
CA PRO A 160 -6.30 -26.75 -9.91
C PRO A 160 -6.47 -26.40 -8.42
N LEU A 161 -5.68 -25.40 -7.96
CA LEU A 161 -5.69 -24.93 -6.57
C LEU A 161 -6.36 -23.57 -6.40
N PHE A 162 -6.19 -22.65 -7.35
CA PHE A 162 -6.60 -21.25 -7.22
C PHE A 162 -7.62 -20.88 -8.28
N ASP A 163 -8.73 -20.28 -7.83
CA ASP A 163 -9.82 -19.81 -8.68
C ASP A 163 -10.66 -18.72 -7.98
N TYR A 164 -10.10 -18.03 -6.98
CA TYR A 164 -10.87 -17.08 -6.18
C TYR A 164 -11.23 -15.81 -6.95
N ARG A 165 -12.35 -15.22 -6.54
CA ARG A 165 -12.85 -13.94 -7.05
C ARG A 165 -12.64 -12.82 -6.07
N VAL A 166 -12.64 -11.60 -6.61
CA VAL A 166 -12.57 -10.37 -5.83
C VAL A 166 -13.85 -9.58 -6.08
N TYR A 167 -14.54 -9.26 -4.99
CA TYR A 167 -15.74 -8.43 -4.99
C TYR A 167 -15.40 -7.11 -4.30
N ALA A 168 -15.69 -5.98 -4.95
CA ALA A 168 -15.53 -4.67 -4.33
C ALA A 168 -16.86 -3.92 -4.34
N LEU A 169 -17.28 -3.47 -3.15
CA LEU A 169 -18.49 -2.67 -2.96
C LEU A 169 -18.07 -1.18 -2.89
N CYS A 170 -18.60 -0.37 -3.78
CA CYS A 170 -18.24 1.03 -3.97
C CYS A 170 -19.46 1.93 -4.11
N GLY A 171 -19.29 3.22 -3.98
CA GLY A 171 -20.34 4.22 -4.08
C GLY A 171 -20.04 5.32 -5.09
N ASP A 172 -20.92 6.31 -5.17
CA ASP A 172 -20.81 7.45 -6.09
C ASP A 172 -19.47 8.18 -5.94
N GLY A 173 -19.01 8.41 -4.69
CA GLY A 173 -17.73 9.07 -4.44
C GLY A 173 -16.53 8.27 -4.94
N ASP A 174 -16.53 6.93 -4.80
CA ASP A 174 -15.49 6.09 -5.40
C ASP A 174 -15.44 6.25 -6.92
N MET A 175 -16.61 6.37 -7.57
CA MET A 175 -16.71 6.54 -9.02
C MET A 175 -16.29 7.91 -9.53
N MET A 176 -16.33 8.94 -8.68
CA MET A 176 -15.82 10.29 -8.98
C MET A 176 -14.30 10.38 -8.90
N GLU A 177 -13.67 9.57 -8.04
CA GLU A 177 -12.22 9.60 -7.84
C GLU A 177 -11.43 9.20 -9.09
N GLY A 178 -10.35 9.95 -9.40
CA GLY A 178 -9.50 9.69 -10.56
C GLY A 178 -8.92 8.28 -10.59
N ILE A 179 -8.57 7.73 -9.42
CA ILE A 179 -8.03 6.37 -9.31
C ILE A 179 -9.01 5.30 -9.82
N SER A 180 -10.33 5.49 -9.70
CA SER A 180 -11.31 4.53 -10.19
C SER A 180 -11.27 4.42 -11.72
N HIS A 181 -11.03 5.52 -12.42
CA HIS A 181 -10.85 5.55 -13.88
C HIS A 181 -9.59 4.80 -14.30
N GLU A 182 -8.47 5.08 -13.64
CA GLU A 182 -7.20 4.40 -13.91
C GLU A 182 -7.30 2.90 -13.66
N ALA A 183 -7.84 2.50 -12.51
CA ALA A 183 -7.97 1.11 -12.08
C ALA A 183 -8.96 0.33 -12.98
N ALA A 184 -10.12 0.90 -13.29
CA ALA A 184 -11.10 0.27 -14.18
C ALA A 184 -10.54 0.06 -15.59
N SER A 185 -9.86 1.08 -16.15
CA SER A 185 -9.21 0.98 -17.44
C SER A 185 -8.14 -0.13 -17.47
N LEU A 186 -7.31 -0.24 -16.41
CA LEU A 186 -6.31 -1.30 -16.31
C LEU A 186 -6.95 -2.69 -16.20
N ALA A 187 -7.97 -2.84 -15.35
CA ALA A 187 -8.65 -4.12 -15.17
C ALA A 187 -9.34 -4.62 -16.44
N GLY A 188 -9.98 -3.71 -17.20
CA GLY A 188 -10.59 -4.04 -18.48
C GLY A 188 -9.58 -4.40 -19.57
N HIS A 189 -8.41 -3.70 -19.60
CA HIS A 189 -7.29 -4.03 -20.47
C HIS A 189 -6.75 -5.43 -20.20
N LEU A 190 -6.55 -5.76 -18.92
CA LEU A 190 -6.07 -7.07 -18.47
C LEU A 190 -7.15 -8.16 -18.48
N LYS A 191 -8.42 -7.84 -18.83
CA LYS A 191 -9.54 -8.78 -18.86
C LYS A 191 -9.70 -9.60 -17.57
N LEU A 192 -9.62 -8.93 -16.42
CA LEU A 192 -9.69 -9.58 -15.09
C LEU A 192 -11.12 -10.06 -14.79
N SER A 193 -11.55 -11.14 -15.40
CA SER A 193 -12.92 -11.68 -15.26
C SER A 193 -13.23 -12.24 -13.86
N ASN A 194 -12.24 -12.36 -12.99
CA ASN A 194 -12.40 -12.71 -11.59
C ASN A 194 -12.68 -11.48 -10.69
N LEU A 195 -12.79 -10.28 -11.27
CA LEU A 195 -13.09 -9.03 -10.58
C LEU A 195 -14.54 -8.60 -10.83
N ILE A 196 -15.29 -8.38 -9.76
CA ILE A 196 -16.67 -7.91 -9.79
C ILE A 196 -16.79 -6.69 -8.88
N TRP A 197 -17.11 -5.53 -9.47
CA TRP A 197 -17.44 -4.33 -8.72
C TRP A 197 -18.96 -4.19 -8.59
N ILE A 198 -19.42 -3.85 -7.40
CA ILE A 198 -20.82 -3.62 -7.06
C ILE A 198 -20.93 -2.14 -6.71
N TYR A 199 -21.57 -1.37 -7.58
CA TYR A 199 -21.69 0.07 -7.44
C TYR A 199 -23.04 0.45 -6.86
N ASP A 200 -23.01 1.05 -5.66
CA ASP A 200 -24.15 1.68 -5.01
C ASP A 200 -24.44 3.04 -5.68
N SER A 201 -25.39 3.04 -6.59
CA SER A 201 -25.88 4.25 -7.25
C SER A 201 -27.06 4.84 -6.47
N ASN A 202 -26.77 5.41 -5.30
CA ASN A 202 -27.80 6.06 -4.45
C ASN A 202 -27.95 7.56 -4.75
N ARG A 203 -27.04 8.13 -5.54
CA ARG A 203 -27.06 9.53 -6.00
C ARG A 203 -26.98 10.57 -4.90
N VAL A 204 -26.41 10.25 -3.75
CA VAL A 204 -26.28 11.17 -2.61
C VAL A 204 -24.85 11.10 -2.05
N THR A 205 -24.27 12.28 -1.84
CA THR A 205 -23.01 12.49 -1.13
C THR A 205 -23.21 13.34 0.12
N ILE A 206 -22.13 13.68 0.81
CA ILE A 206 -22.19 14.58 1.99
C ILE A 206 -22.75 15.97 1.62
N GLU A 207 -22.43 16.47 0.42
CA GLU A 207 -22.83 17.80 -0.01
C GLU A 207 -24.31 17.86 -0.46
N GLY A 208 -24.84 16.73 -0.97
CA GLY A 208 -26.21 16.66 -1.48
C GLY A 208 -26.36 15.59 -2.55
N HIS A 209 -27.36 15.80 -3.43
CA HIS A 209 -27.55 14.93 -4.59
C HIS A 209 -26.39 15.08 -5.59
N THR A 210 -26.02 13.97 -6.23
CA THR A 210 -24.86 13.92 -7.13
C THR A 210 -24.98 14.83 -8.35
N ASP A 211 -26.19 15.20 -8.78
CA ASP A 211 -26.42 16.12 -9.90
C ASP A 211 -25.83 17.53 -9.70
N LEU A 212 -25.44 17.87 -8.48
CA LEU A 212 -24.65 19.07 -8.20
C LEU A 212 -23.26 19.06 -8.85
N ALA A 213 -22.64 17.88 -8.98
CA ALA A 213 -21.25 17.76 -9.39
C ALA A 213 -20.94 16.53 -10.28
N TYR A 214 -21.89 15.63 -10.50
CA TYR A 214 -21.66 14.37 -11.17
C TYR A 214 -22.87 13.92 -12.01
N SER A 215 -22.67 13.84 -13.32
CA SER A 215 -23.69 13.47 -14.29
C SER A 215 -23.21 12.40 -15.29
N ASP A 216 -22.17 11.66 -14.94
CA ASP A 216 -21.59 10.63 -15.79
C ASP A 216 -22.57 9.48 -16.02
N ASP A 217 -22.64 8.99 -17.26
CA ASP A 217 -23.17 7.66 -17.57
C ASP A 217 -22.09 6.62 -17.22
N VAL A 218 -22.12 6.13 -15.97
CA VAL A 218 -21.13 5.20 -15.44
C VAL A 218 -21.13 3.89 -16.24
N GLU A 219 -22.28 3.37 -16.63
CA GLU A 219 -22.34 2.13 -17.41
C GLU A 219 -21.69 2.29 -18.79
N SER A 220 -21.97 3.39 -19.50
CA SER A 220 -21.32 3.67 -20.78
C SER A 220 -19.81 3.85 -20.63
N ARG A 221 -19.36 4.50 -19.56
CA ARG A 221 -17.95 4.64 -19.24
C ARG A 221 -17.28 3.28 -19.04
N PHE A 222 -17.87 2.39 -18.25
CA PHE A 222 -17.32 1.05 -17.99
C PHE A 222 -17.38 0.15 -19.22
N ARG A 223 -18.43 0.22 -20.05
CA ARG A 223 -18.45 -0.44 -21.36
C ARG A 223 -17.28 0.04 -22.24
N GLY A 224 -16.96 1.34 -22.19
CA GLY A 224 -15.79 1.92 -22.86
C GLY A 224 -14.45 1.39 -22.35
N TYR A 225 -14.38 0.98 -21.07
CA TYR A 225 -13.22 0.28 -20.48
C TYR A 225 -13.23 -1.23 -20.75
N ASN A 226 -14.13 -1.76 -21.54
CA ASN A 226 -14.28 -3.19 -21.84
C ASN A 226 -14.74 -4.02 -20.63
N TRP A 227 -15.58 -3.46 -19.77
CA TRP A 227 -16.27 -4.17 -18.71
C TRP A 227 -17.63 -4.71 -19.17
N HIS A 228 -18.06 -5.84 -18.59
CA HIS A 228 -19.47 -6.23 -18.62
C HIS A 228 -20.23 -5.39 -17.60
N THR A 229 -21.43 -4.91 -17.96
CA THR A 229 -22.26 -4.08 -17.06
C THR A 229 -23.61 -4.71 -16.85
N LEU A 230 -24.04 -4.81 -15.60
CA LEU A 230 -25.34 -5.31 -15.17
C LEU A 230 -26.06 -4.23 -14.37
N HIS A 231 -27.39 -4.28 -14.35
CA HIS A 231 -28.21 -3.28 -13.71
C HIS A 231 -29.27 -3.91 -12.81
N VAL A 232 -29.33 -3.46 -11.54
CA VAL A 232 -30.35 -3.84 -10.57
C VAL A 232 -31.08 -2.57 -10.14
N ASN A 233 -32.38 -2.50 -10.45
CA ASN A 233 -33.20 -1.27 -10.26
C ASN A 233 -33.57 -1.00 -8.81
N ASP A 234 -33.51 -1.99 -7.93
CA ASP A 234 -33.83 -1.86 -6.50
C ASP A 234 -32.91 -2.80 -5.70
N ALA A 235 -32.14 -2.21 -4.80
CA ALA A 235 -31.28 -2.96 -3.87
C ALA A 235 -32.04 -3.98 -3.00
N ASN A 236 -33.37 -3.85 -2.86
CA ASN A 236 -34.20 -4.79 -2.10
C ASN A 236 -34.80 -5.92 -2.97
N ASP A 237 -34.57 -5.90 -4.29
CA ASP A 237 -35.02 -6.99 -5.17
C ASP A 237 -34.04 -8.17 -5.11
N ALA A 238 -34.33 -9.11 -4.21
CA ALA A 238 -33.52 -10.31 -4.00
C ALA A 238 -33.35 -11.18 -5.27
N ALA A 239 -34.39 -11.24 -6.13
CA ALA A 239 -34.34 -12.04 -7.35
C ALA A 239 -33.44 -11.37 -8.41
N ALA A 240 -33.52 -10.06 -8.55
CA ALA A 240 -32.66 -9.30 -9.47
C ALA A 240 -31.18 -9.35 -9.00
N LEU A 241 -30.92 -9.25 -7.69
CA LEU A 241 -29.57 -9.40 -7.11
C LEU A 241 -29.00 -10.78 -7.39
N GLU A 242 -29.79 -11.85 -7.13
CA GLU A 242 -29.37 -13.24 -7.40
C GLU A 242 -29.03 -13.44 -8.87
N ALA A 243 -29.88 -12.96 -9.78
CA ALA A 243 -29.65 -13.05 -11.22
C ALA A 243 -28.38 -12.33 -11.64
N ALA A 244 -28.15 -11.10 -11.12
CA ALA A 244 -26.95 -10.33 -11.41
C ALA A 244 -25.67 -10.99 -10.91
N PHE A 245 -25.66 -11.53 -9.69
CA PHE A 245 -24.50 -12.28 -9.17
C PHE A 245 -24.21 -13.57 -9.93
N VAL A 246 -25.25 -14.31 -10.33
CA VAL A 246 -25.09 -15.52 -11.15
C VAL A 246 -24.51 -15.16 -12.52
N GLU A 247 -25.06 -14.14 -13.18
CA GLU A 247 -24.58 -13.69 -14.49
C GLU A 247 -23.14 -13.17 -14.40
N ALA A 248 -22.82 -12.30 -13.43
CA ALA A 248 -21.48 -11.77 -13.23
C ALA A 248 -20.42 -12.88 -13.09
N LYS A 249 -20.74 -13.96 -12.36
CA LYS A 249 -19.86 -15.12 -12.20
C LYS A 249 -19.69 -15.95 -13.47
N SER A 250 -20.61 -15.87 -14.41
CA SER A 250 -20.55 -16.59 -15.69
C SER A 250 -19.66 -15.89 -16.74
N ILE A 251 -19.35 -14.61 -16.54
CA ILE A 251 -18.49 -13.84 -17.43
C ILE A 251 -17.03 -14.25 -17.20
N THR A 252 -16.37 -14.72 -18.24
CA THR A 252 -15.00 -15.29 -18.17
C THR A 252 -13.95 -14.52 -18.99
N ASP A 253 -14.36 -13.48 -19.70
CA ASP A 253 -13.51 -12.75 -20.65
C ASP A 253 -13.22 -11.29 -20.27
N ARG A 254 -13.90 -10.76 -19.24
CA ARG A 254 -13.75 -9.37 -18.78
C ARG A 254 -14.28 -9.16 -17.37
N PRO A 255 -13.87 -8.09 -16.65
CA PRO A 255 -14.44 -7.74 -15.35
C PRO A 255 -15.90 -7.30 -15.48
N THR A 256 -16.66 -7.39 -14.37
CA THR A 256 -18.08 -7.04 -14.33
C THR A 256 -18.36 -5.92 -13.33
N LEU A 257 -19.14 -4.92 -13.78
CA LEU A 257 -19.76 -3.90 -12.93
C LEU A 257 -21.25 -4.23 -12.76
N ILE A 258 -21.71 -4.36 -11.53
CA ILE A 258 -23.12 -4.43 -11.18
C ILE A 258 -23.54 -3.07 -10.65
N VAL A 259 -24.33 -2.32 -11.38
CA VAL A 259 -24.92 -1.05 -10.92
C VAL A 259 -26.18 -1.37 -10.15
N VAL A 260 -26.24 -0.98 -8.88
CA VAL A 260 -27.38 -1.21 -7.99
C VAL A 260 -27.98 0.13 -7.59
N HIS A 261 -29.20 0.38 -7.95
CA HIS A 261 -29.94 1.53 -7.43
C HIS A 261 -30.41 1.25 -6.00
N SER A 262 -30.03 2.12 -5.10
CA SER A 262 -30.44 2.07 -3.70
C SER A 262 -30.97 3.43 -3.22
N ILE A 263 -31.59 3.43 -2.08
CA ILE A 263 -32.01 4.65 -1.39
C ILE A 263 -31.21 4.75 -0.10
N ILE A 264 -30.32 5.73 -0.01
CA ILE A 264 -29.51 5.96 1.20
C ILE A 264 -30.43 6.18 2.40
N GLY A 265 -30.12 5.57 3.56
CA GLY A 265 -30.95 5.68 4.75
C GLY A 265 -32.31 4.99 4.62
N TRP A 266 -32.41 3.95 3.78
CA TRP A 266 -33.64 3.21 3.54
C TRP A 266 -34.41 2.91 4.83
N GLY A 267 -35.70 3.31 4.85
CA GLY A 267 -36.60 3.10 5.98
C GLY A 267 -36.58 4.23 7.04
N ALA A 268 -35.75 5.25 6.91
CA ALA A 268 -35.75 6.44 7.74
C ALA A 268 -36.72 7.49 7.14
N PRO A 269 -37.94 7.67 7.69
CA PRO A 269 -39.01 8.38 6.99
C PRO A 269 -38.70 9.84 6.61
N HIS A 270 -37.88 10.51 7.43
CA HIS A 270 -37.58 11.94 7.22
C HIS A 270 -36.17 12.17 6.67
N LYS A 271 -35.28 11.15 6.67
CA LYS A 271 -33.87 11.31 6.27
C LYS A 271 -33.45 10.46 5.08
N GLN A 272 -34.20 9.41 4.70
CA GLN A 272 -33.85 8.64 3.50
C GLN A 272 -33.81 9.53 2.25
N ASP A 273 -32.93 9.17 1.29
CA ASP A 273 -32.72 9.91 0.06
C ASP A 273 -32.21 11.36 0.26
N THR A 274 -31.54 11.61 1.39
CA THR A 274 -30.96 12.93 1.69
C THR A 274 -29.53 12.81 2.22
N SER A 275 -28.76 13.89 2.10
CA SER A 275 -27.41 13.99 2.68
C SER A 275 -27.40 13.85 4.21
N ALA A 276 -28.53 14.14 4.90
CA ALA A 276 -28.65 13.96 6.33
C ALA A 276 -28.61 12.49 6.80
N ALA A 277 -28.78 11.53 5.88
CA ALA A 277 -28.55 10.11 6.17
C ALA A 277 -27.12 9.66 5.85
N HIS A 278 -26.31 10.50 5.17
CA HIS A 278 -25.00 10.06 4.67
C HIS A 278 -23.94 9.95 5.77
N GLY A 279 -23.58 11.05 6.41
CA GLY A 279 -22.35 11.15 7.21
C GLY A 279 -22.54 11.49 8.69
N GLU A 280 -23.75 11.45 9.21
CA GLU A 280 -24.05 11.78 10.60
C GLU A 280 -25.12 10.85 11.20
N PRO A 281 -25.19 10.76 12.55
CA PRO A 281 -26.23 9.96 13.20
C PRO A 281 -27.63 10.41 12.80
N LEU A 282 -28.54 9.45 12.66
CA LEU A 282 -29.95 9.74 12.30
C LEU A 282 -30.68 10.53 13.37
N GLY A 283 -30.27 10.42 14.63
CA GLY A 283 -31.01 10.92 15.80
C GLY A 283 -31.92 9.83 16.37
N VAL A 284 -32.11 9.88 17.69
CA VAL A 284 -32.84 8.83 18.45
C VAL A 284 -34.25 8.62 17.93
N GLU A 285 -34.96 9.72 17.64
CA GLU A 285 -36.34 9.66 17.13
C GLU A 285 -36.38 9.00 15.73
N GLU A 286 -35.49 9.37 14.85
CA GLU A 286 -35.45 8.81 13.49
C GLU A 286 -35.02 7.33 13.48
N VAL A 287 -34.09 6.93 14.37
CA VAL A 287 -33.75 5.51 14.58
C VAL A 287 -34.99 4.69 15.03
N ALA A 288 -35.79 5.22 15.96
CA ALA A 288 -37.01 4.54 16.37
C ALA A 288 -38.02 4.42 15.22
N LEU A 289 -38.18 5.47 14.43
CA LEU A 289 -39.07 5.48 13.26
C LEU A 289 -38.59 4.48 12.18
N ALA A 290 -37.28 4.39 11.93
CA ALA A 290 -36.71 3.42 11.00
C ALA A 290 -36.92 1.99 11.49
N LYS A 291 -36.71 1.70 12.78
CA LYS A 291 -37.02 0.40 13.40
C LYS A 291 -38.47 0.04 13.20
N LYS A 292 -39.38 0.97 13.46
CA LYS A 292 -40.82 0.78 13.24
C LYS A 292 -41.14 0.44 11.77
N ALA A 293 -40.51 1.15 10.82
CA ALA A 293 -40.69 0.90 9.40
C ALA A 293 -40.23 -0.51 9.00
N TYR A 294 -39.22 -1.08 9.67
CA TYR A 294 -38.77 -2.45 9.47
C TYR A 294 -39.61 -3.51 10.22
N GLY A 295 -40.62 -3.12 11.00
CA GLY A 295 -41.34 -4.03 11.92
C GLY A 295 -40.47 -4.51 13.08
N TRP A 296 -39.47 -3.75 13.47
CA TRP A 296 -38.52 -4.05 14.54
C TRP A 296 -38.93 -3.44 15.87
N PRO A 297 -38.64 -4.08 17.02
CA PRO A 297 -38.91 -3.48 18.33
C PRO A 297 -38.15 -2.16 18.52
N GLU A 298 -38.86 -1.06 18.75
CA GLU A 298 -38.30 0.28 18.83
C GLU A 298 -37.39 0.48 20.06
N ASP A 299 -37.67 -0.27 21.13
CA ASP A 299 -36.96 -0.24 22.43
C ASP A 299 -35.74 -1.16 22.51
N LYS A 300 -35.47 -1.97 21.48
CA LYS A 300 -34.34 -2.89 21.47
C LYS A 300 -33.16 -2.33 20.71
N PHE A 301 -32.02 -2.23 21.37
CA PHE A 301 -30.74 -1.79 20.80
C PHE A 301 -29.76 -2.96 20.80
N PHE A 302 -28.89 -3.02 19.80
CA PHE A 302 -27.89 -4.09 19.63
C PHE A 302 -28.49 -5.49 19.74
N TYR A 303 -29.69 -5.65 19.21
CA TYR A 303 -30.46 -6.88 19.32
C TYR A 303 -30.23 -7.77 18.09
N VAL A 304 -29.81 -9.00 18.35
CA VAL A 304 -29.72 -10.05 17.34
C VAL A 304 -30.81 -11.09 17.65
N PRO A 305 -31.84 -11.21 16.80
CA PRO A 305 -32.89 -12.22 16.99
C PRO A 305 -32.40 -13.67 16.88
N ASP A 306 -33.10 -14.58 17.54
CA ASP A 306 -32.86 -16.02 17.37
C ASP A 306 -32.99 -16.42 15.91
N GLY A 307 -32.14 -17.36 15.46
CA GLY A 307 -32.11 -17.87 14.08
C GLY A 307 -31.23 -17.08 13.12
N VAL A 308 -30.80 -15.86 13.45
CA VAL A 308 -29.96 -15.04 12.55
C VAL A 308 -28.57 -15.63 12.40
N HIS A 309 -27.87 -15.94 13.49
CA HIS A 309 -26.56 -16.58 13.44
C HIS A 309 -26.62 -17.96 12.77
N GLU A 310 -27.67 -18.74 13.08
CA GLU A 310 -27.88 -20.05 12.48
C GLU A 310 -28.12 -19.95 10.97
N ARG A 311 -28.80 -18.89 10.50
CA ARG A 311 -29.01 -18.67 9.06
C ARG A 311 -27.70 -18.39 8.33
N PHE A 312 -26.83 -17.54 8.88
CA PHE A 312 -25.50 -17.30 8.34
C PHE A 312 -24.65 -18.58 8.36
N ALA A 313 -24.67 -19.31 9.48
CA ALA A 313 -23.93 -20.57 9.61
C ALA A 313 -24.37 -21.62 8.59
N ALA A 314 -25.70 -21.78 8.39
CA ALA A 314 -26.26 -22.77 7.45
C ALA A 314 -26.02 -22.44 5.98
N GLY A 315 -25.85 -21.15 5.63
CA GLY A 315 -25.59 -20.70 4.27
C GLY A 315 -24.14 -20.41 4.01
N PHE A 316 -23.73 -19.22 4.40
CA PHE A 316 -22.37 -18.70 4.24
C PHE A 316 -21.33 -19.63 4.86
N GLY A 317 -21.48 -19.96 6.17
CA GLY A 317 -20.52 -20.77 6.90
C GLY A 317 -20.39 -22.19 6.33
N ALA A 318 -21.51 -22.89 6.11
CA ALA A 318 -21.48 -24.26 5.60
C ALA A 318 -20.89 -24.34 4.19
N ARG A 319 -21.19 -23.37 3.31
CA ARG A 319 -20.63 -23.31 1.97
C ARG A 319 -19.12 -23.01 1.99
N GLY A 320 -18.70 -22.04 2.80
CA GLY A 320 -17.30 -21.69 2.94
C GLY A 320 -16.46 -22.83 3.48
N LYS A 321 -16.93 -23.48 4.54
CA LYS A 321 -16.29 -24.66 5.13
C LYS A 321 -16.14 -25.81 4.13
N ALA A 322 -17.20 -26.14 3.39
CA ALA A 322 -17.14 -27.20 2.37
C ALA A 322 -16.13 -26.85 1.26
N ALA A 323 -16.09 -25.60 0.82
CA ALA A 323 -15.13 -25.16 -0.20
C ALA A 323 -13.68 -25.22 0.32
N ARG A 324 -13.43 -24.82 1.56
CA ARG A 324 -12.11 -24.93 2.18
C ARG A 324 -11.66 -26.38 2.38
N GLU A 325 -12.56 -27.26 2.85
CA GLU A 325 -12.24 -28.68 3.05
C GLU A 325 -11.91 -29.37 1.72
N ASP A 326 -12.65 -29.07 0.64
CA ASP A 326 -12.35 -29.55 -0.71
C ASP A 326 -10.98 -29.04 -1.20
N TRP A 327 -10.71 -27.75 -1.00
CA TRP A 327 -9.42 -27.15 -1.34
C TRP A 327 -8.27 -27.78 -0.55
N GLN A 328 -8.43 -28.00 0.75
CA GLN A 328 -7.42 -28.63 1.60
C GLN A 328 -7.07 -30.04 1.11
N ALA A 329 -8.09 -30.83 0.77
CA ALA A 329 -7.88 -32.16 0.21
C ALA A 329 -7.09 -32.13 -1.13
N LYS A 330 -7.41 -31.14 -1.99
CA LYS A 330 -6.67 -30.88 -3.22
C LYS A 330 -5.22 -30.45 -2.94
N TYR A 331 -5.00 -29.55 -1.99
CA TYR A 331 -3.66 -29.11 -1.59
C TYR A 331 -2.82 -30.23 -1.00
N ASP A 332 -3.39 -31.10 -0.18
CA ASP A 332 -2.69 -32.27 0.36
C ASP A 332 -2.26 -33.28 -0.73
N ALA A 333 -3.09 -33.43 -1.76
CA ALA A 333 -2.74 -34.23 -2.93
C ALA A 333 -1.68 -33.55 -3.80
N TYR A 334 -1.80 -32.23 -4.00
CA TYR A 334 -0.87 -31.38 -4.73
C TYR A 334 0.52 -31.41 -4.11
N ASN A 335 0.63 -31.30 -2.79
CA ASN A 335 1.90 -31.33 -2.06
C ASN A 335 2.67 -32.65 -2.29
N LYS A 336 1.96 -33.75 -2.46
CA LYS A 336 2.59 -35.06 -2.78
C LYS A 336 3.09 -35.14 -4.22
N LYS A 337 2.40 -34.49 -5.16
CA LYS A 337 2.72 -34.56 -6.60
C LYS A 337 3.69 -33.48 -7.04
N HIS A 338 3.58 -32.30 -6.47
CA HIS A 338 4.31 -31.06 -6.84
C HIS A 338 5.00 -30.44 -5.60
N PRO A 339 5.88 -31.18 -4.89
CA PRO A 339 6.43 -30.75 -3.60
C PRO A 339 7.26 -29.48 -3.66
N GLU A 340 7.83 -29.14 -4.81
CA GLU A 340 8.61 -27.90 -4.98
C GLU A 340 7.70 -26.68 -5.03
N LEU A 341 6.64 -26.73 -5.83
CA LEU A 341 5.65 -25.66 -5.90
C LEU A 341 4.89 -25.52 -4.58
N ALA A 342 4.57 -26.62 -3.90
CA ALA A 342 3.95 -26.58 -2.60
C ALA A 342 4.85 -25.94 -1.53
N ARG A 343 6.16 -26.18 -1.59
CA ARG A 343 7.14 -25.50 -0.72
C ARG A 343 7.23 -24.02 -1.01
N GLU A 344 7.26 -23.64 -2.28
CA GLU A 344 7.25 -22.24 -2.71
C GLU A 344 5.99 -21.54 -2.20
N PHE A 345 4.81 -22.13 -2.37
CA PHE A 345 3.57 -21.60 -1.84
C PHE A 345 3.61 -21.43 -0.31
N ALA A 346 4.13 -22.42 0.41
CA ALA A 346 4.27 -22.32 1.87
C ALA A 346 5.23 -21.18 2.28
N GLN A 347 6.28 -20.90 1.52
CA GLN A 347 7.18 -19.75 1.77
C GLN A 347 6.46 -18.42 1.53
N ILE A 348 5.65 -18.32 0.48
CA ILE A 348 4.82 -17.14 0.21
C ILE A 348 3.88 -16.86 1.40
N GLU A 349 3.15 -17.87 1.86
CA GLU A 349 2.22 -17.75 2.99
C GLU A 349 2.92 -17.43 4.31
N ALA A 350 4.14 -17.91 4.50
CA ALA A 350 4.98 -17.59 5.66
C ALA A 350 5.72 -16.25 5.53
N HIS A 351 5.58 -15.53 4.42
CA HIS A 351 6.36 -14.33 4.08
C HIS A 351 7.89 -14.55 4.10
N GLU A 352 8.34 -15.77 3.89
CA GLU A 352 9.76 -16.16 3.85
C GLU A 352 10.32 -15.98 2.44
N LEU A 353 11.57 -15.53 2.34
CA LEU A 353 12.29 -15.51 1.08
C LEU A 353 13.05 -16.84 0.88
N PRO A 354 13.26 -17.29 -0.37
CA PRO A 354 14.01 -18.51 -0.64
C PRO A 354 15.43 -18.45 -0.08
N ALA A 355 15.96 -19.55 0.39
CA ALA A 355 17.35 -19.62 0.84
C ALA A 355 18.30 -19.16 -0.28
N GLY A 356 19.21 -18.23 0.01
CA GLY A 356 20.14 -17.67 -0.96
C GLY A 356 19.50 -16.73 -2.00
N TRP A 357 18.35 -16.15 -1.71
CA TRP A 357 17.67 -15.18 -2.57
C TRP A 357 18.55 -14.00 -2.99
N ASP A 358 19.54 -13.66 -2.17
CA ASP A 358 20.48 -12.54 -2.38
C ASP A 358 21.88 -12.96 -2.88
N SER A 359 22.10 -14.25 -3.15
CA SER A 359 23.43 -14.78 -3.51
C SER A 359 23.97 -14.26 -4.84
N ASP A 360 23.09 -13.90 -5.77
CA ASP A 360 23.45 -13.41 -7.10
C ASP A 360 23.46 -11.88 -7.20
N ILE A 361 23.21 -11.17 -6.08
CA ILE A 361 23.32 -9.71 -6.06
C ILE A 361 24.75 -9.29 -6.39
N PRO A 362 24.95 -8.48 -7.45
CA PRO A 362 26.29 -8.11 -7.89
C PRO A 362 27.00 -7.22 -6.87
N THR A 363 28.30 -7.44 -6.72
CA THR A 363 29.21 -6.46 -6.13
C THR A 363 29.80 -5.61 -7.25
N PHE A 364 29.92 -4.31 -7.03
CA PHE A 364 30.41 -3.38 -8.02
C PHE A 364 31.82 -2.94 -7.65
N ASP A 365 32.76 -3.08 -8.59
CA ASP A 365 34.13 -2.62 -8.44
C ASP A 365 34.20 -1.09 -8.35
N ALA A 366 35.23 -0.59 -7.71
CA ALA A 366 35.51 0.84 -7.64
C ALA A 366 35.66 1.45 -9.05
N ASP A 367 34.87 2.46 -9.34
CA ASP A 367 34.87 3.17 -10.63
C ASP A 367 34.62 4.68 -10.42
N PRO A 368 35.62 5.51 -10.67
CA PRO A 368 35.46 6.99 -10.57
C PRO A 368 34.47 7.56 -11.60
N LYS A 369 34.27 6.91 -12.75
CA LYS A 369 33.26 7.32 -13.74
C LYS A 369 31.87 6.96 -13.27
N GLY A 370 31.77 5.87 -12.52
CA GLY A 370 30.57 5.39 -11.88
C GLY A 370 29.49 4.85 -12.81
N VAL A 371 28.38 4.53 -12.20
CA VAL A 371 27.17 4.02 -12.86
C VAL A 371 25.96 4.75 -12.27
N ALA A 372 24.96 5.04 -13.10
CA ALA A 372 23.70 5.59 -12.57
C ALA A 372 23.09 4.60 -11.57
N SER A 373 22.67 5.10 -10.40
CA SER A 373 22.17 4.18 -9.37
C SER A 373 20.88 3.47 -9.80
N ARG A 374 20.09 4.01 -10.73
CA ARG A 374 18.98 3.28 -11.39
C ARG A 374 19.46 2.07 -12.20
N ASP A 375 20.64 2.13 -12.85
CA ASP A 375 21.16 1.01 -13.64
C ASP A 375 21.70 -0.10 -12.73
N SER A 376 22.37 0.25 -11.63
CA SER A 376 22.75 -0.74 -10.60
C SER A 376 21.53 -1.33 -9.91
N SER A 377 20.50 -0.52 -9.61
CA SER A 377 19.22 -0.99 -9.07
C SER A 377 18.54 -2.01 -9.99
N GLY A 378 18.50 -1.75 -11.30
CA GLY A 378 17.96 -2.69 -12.27
C GLY A 378 18.70 -4.04 -12.33
N LYS A 379 20.05 -4.02 -12.18
CA LYS A 379 20.85 -5.24 -12.11
C LYS A 379 20.54 -6.03 -10.82
N VAL A 380 20.48 -5.34 -9.68
CA VAL A 380 20.16 -5.95 -8.39
C VAL A 380 18.74 -6.51 -8.38
N LEU A 381 17.76 -5.75 -8.85
CA LEU A 381 16.37 -6.19 -8.96
C LEU A 381 16.24 -7.47 -9.79
N ASN A 382 16.91 -7.54 -10.96
CA ASN A 382 16.89 -8.71 -11.81
C ASN A 382 17.55 -9.94 -11.15
N ALA A 383 18.64 -9.76 -10.41
CA ALA A 383 19.29 -10.84 -9.67
C ALA A 383 18.38 -11.41 -8.58
N ILE A 384 17.68 -10.53 -7.86
CA ILE A 384 16.74 -10.94 -6.81
C ILE A 384 15.52 -11.62 -7.41
N ALA A 385 14.87 -11.00 -8.40
CA ALA A 385 13.63 -11.51 -8.98
C ALA A 385 13.82 -12.88 -9.68
N ALA A 386 14.98 -13.16 -10.23
CA ALA A 386 15.31 -14.48 -10.75
C ALA A 386 15.34 -15.58 -9.68
N ARG A 387 15.50 -15.23 -8.40
CA ARG A 387 15.51 -16.11 -7.25
C ARG A 387 14.21 -16.12 -6.45
N VAL A 388 13.38 -15.09 -6.62
CA VAL A 388 12.12 -14.90 -5.91
C VAL A 388 10.99 -14.85 -6.94
N PRO A 389 10.42 -16.00 -7.35
CA PRO A 389 9.44 -16.08 -8.44
C PRO A 389 8.19 -15.20 -8.22
N TRP A 390 7.81 -14.95 -6.99
CA TRP A 390 6.67 -14.09 -6.62
C TRP A 390 7.05 -12.60 -6.47
N MET A 391 8.25 -12.21 -6.91
CA MET A 391 8.62 -10.81 -7.05
C MET A 391 8.18 -10.31 -8.42
N ILE A 392 7.06 -9.61 -8.45
CA ILE A 392 6.43 -9.11 -9.68
C ILE A 392 6.21 -7.60 -9.60
N GLY A 393 6.26 -6.92 -10.72
CA GLY A 393 6.05 -5.48 -10.71
C GLY A 393 6.36 -4.82 -12.04
N GLY A 394 6.36 -3.50 -12.04
CA GLY A 394 6.58 -2.74 -13.26
C GLY A 394 6.60 -1.24 -13.05
N ALA A 395 6.32 -0.49 -14.08
CA ALA A 395 6.36 0.97 -14.06
C ALA A 395 5.11 1.59 -14.69
N ALA A 396 4.88 2.86 -14.33
CA ALA A 396 3.89 3.70 -15.00
C ALA A 396 4.48 4.21 -16.33
N ASP A 397 4.57 3.31 -17.31
CA ASP A 397 5.11 3.55 -18.67
C ASP A 397 6.60 3.97 -18.73
N LEU A 398 7.34 3.82 -17.65
CA LEU A 398 8.71 4.33 -17.53
C LEU A 398 9.78 3.23 -17.34
N ALA A 399 9.43 1.95 -17.47
CA ALA A 399 10.34 0.84 -17.19
C ALA A 399 11.71 0.92 -17.90
N PRO A 400 11.83 1.35 -19.18
CA PRO A 400 13.13 1.56 -19.82
C PRO A 400 13.97 2.67 -19.16
N SER A 401 13.33 3.71 -18.62
CA SER A 401 14.00 4.82 -17.91
C SER A 401 14.31 4.50 -16.48
N THR A 402 13.38 3.84 -15.77
CA THR A 402 13.55 3.44 -14.36
C THR A 402 14.40 2.18 -14.20
N LYS A 403 14.69 1.46 -15.30
CA LYS A 403 15.48 0.21 -15.35
C LYS A 403 14.83 -0.94 -14.56
N THR A 404 13.51 -0.95 -14.47
CA THR A 404 12.77 -1.95 -13.69
C THR A 404 12.19 -3.10 -14.51
N ASN A 405 12.53 -3.22 -15.80
CA ASN A 405 12.20 -4.40 -16.58
C ASN A 405 12.94 -5.64 -16.05
N LEU A 406 12.21 -6.70 -15.78
CA LEU A 406 12.73 -8.02 -15.48
C LEU A 406 13.08 -8.72 -16.77
N LYS A 407 14.32 -9.21 -16.90
CA LYS A 407 14.91 -9.71 -18.16
C LYS A 407 15.47 -11.14 -18.06
N PHE A 408 15.29 -11.80 -16.91
CA PHE A 408 15.69 -13.20 -16.76
C PHE A 408 14.76 -14.12 -17.56
N GLU A 409 15.23 -15.32 -17.85
CA GLU A 409 14.46 -16.33 -18.59
C GLU A 409 13.15 -16.65 -17.84
N GLY A 410 12.02 -16.56 -18.53
CA GLY A 410 10.70 -16.79 -17.95
C GLY A 410 10.03 -15.57 -17.31
N ALA A 411 10.69 -14.39 -17.21
CA ALA A 411 10.10 -13.20 -16.61
C ALA A 411 8.78 -12.77 -17.29
N GLY A 412 8.73 -12.76 -18.62
CA GLY A 412 7.53 -12.46 -19.41
C GLY A 412 6.79 -11.18 -19.02
N SER A 413 5.80 -10.80 -19.82
CA SER A 413 4.84 -9.74 -19.51
C SER A 413 3.57 -10.34 -18.92
N PHE A 414 3.01 -9.72 -17.89
CA PHE A 414 1.69 -10.06 -17.35
C PHE A 414 0.62 -9.44 -18.25
N GLU A 415 -0.06 -10.28 -19.00
CA GLU A 415 -1.06 -9.90 -20.00
C GLU A 415 -2.26 -10.85 -19.93
N HIS A 416 -3.37 -10.49 -20.59
CA HIS A 416 -4.62 -11.28 -20.55
C HIS A 416 -4.49 -12.71 -21.10
N ASP A 417 -3.45 -13.03 -21.80
CA ASP A 417 -3.11 -14.37 -22.32
C ASP A 417 -1.88 -14.97 -21.65
N ASN A 418 -1.25 -14.24 -20.71
CA ASN A 418 -0.07 -14.68 -19.96
C ASN A 418 -0.06 -14.09 -18.54
N TYR A 419 -0.95 -14.54 -17.67
CA TYR A 419 -0.97 -14.07 -16.26
C TYR A 419 0.19 -14.58 -15.40
N GLY A 420 1.05 -15.46 -15.93
CA GLY A 420 2.28 -15.91 -15.26
C GLY A 420 3.46 -14.95 -15.42
N GLY A 421 3.36 -13.91 -16.25
CA GLY A 421 4.42 -12.93 -16.43
C GLY A 421 4.70 -12.11 -15.17
N CYS A 422 5.97 -11.71 -15.00
CA CYS A 422 6.43 -10.93 -13.84
C CYS A 422 6.49 -9.42 -14.11
N ASN A 423 6.52 -8.99 -15.39
CA ASN A 423 6.51 -7.58 -15.77
C ASN A 423 5.08 -7.05 -15.89
N LEU A 424 4.70 -6.13 -15.02
CA LEU A 424 3.41 -5.46 -15.03
C LEU A 424 3.50 -4.14 -15.78
N HIS A 425 2.58 -3.92 -16.72
CA HIS A 425 2.50 -2.70 -17.52
C HIS A 425 1.33 -1.84 -17.06
N PHE A 426 1.60 -0.90 -16.14
CA PHE A 426 0.53 -0.06 -15.57
C PHE A 426 0.08 1.06 -16.52
N GLY A 427 0.88 1.42 -17.53
CA GLY A 427 0.68 2.63 -18.32
C GLY A 427 0.87 3.88 -17.45
N ILE A 428 0.53 5.05 -17.95
CA ILE A 428 0.66 6.32 -17.20
C ILE A 428 -0.48 6.42 -16.19
N ARG A 429 -0.37 5.64 -15.09
CA ARG A 429 -1.39 5.47 -14.03
C ARG A 429 -0.71 5.25 -12.68
N GLU A 430 0.02 6.23 -12.19
CA GLU A 430 0.78 6.11 -10.93
C GLU A 430 -0.11 5.81 -9.73
N HIS A 431 -1.28 6.45 -9.65
CA HIS A 431 -2.20 6.28 -8.52
C HIS A 431 -2.74 4.84 -8.46
N ALA A 432 -3.26 4.32 -9.58
CA ALA A 432 -3.74 2.93 -9.66
C ALA A 432 -2.58 1.93 -9.51
N MET A 433 -1.38 2.22 -10.04
CA MET A 433 -0.19 1.39 -9.84
C MET A 433 0.11 1.22 -8.35
N GLY A 434 0.16 2.32 -7.59
CA GLY A 434 0.43 2.25 -6.16
C GLY A 434 -0.62 1.43 -5.40
N ALA A 435 -1.90 1.58 -5.73
CA ALA A 435 -2.97 0.81 -5.12
C ALA A 435 -2.95 -0.67 -5.55
N ALA A 436 -2.69 -0.96 -6.82
CA ALA A 436 -2.55 -2.34 -7.30
C ALA A 436 -1.36 -3.06 -6.63
N VAL A 437 -0.24 -2.36 -6.43
CA VAL A 437 0.91 -2.86 -5.67
C VAL A 437 0.49 -3.21 -4.24
N ASN A 438 -0.34 -2.40 -3.59
CA ASN A 438 -0.90 -2.75 -2.28
C ASN A 438 -1.75 -4.02 -2.34
N GLY A 439 -2.62 -4.17 -3.34
CA GLY A 439 -3.46 -5.36 -3.53
C GLY A 439 -2.65 -6.63 -3.76
N LEU A 440 -1.57 -6.54 -4.53
CA LEU A 440 -0.61 -7.63 -4.74
C LEU A 440 0.11 -8.01 -3.43
N ALA A 441 0.56 -7.02 -2.65
CA ALA A 441 1.21 -7.23 -1.35
C ALA A 441 0.25 -7.83 -0.30
N LEU A 442 -1.02 -7.40 -0.28
CA LEU A 442 -2.08 -7.98 0.54
C LEU A 442 -2.42 -9.44 0.16
N SER A 443 -2.01 -9.85 -1.03
CA SER A 443 -2.10 -11.23 -1.51
C SER A 443 -0.78 -12.01 -1.35
N ASN A 444 0.08 -11.59 -0.43
CA ASN A 444 1.36 -12.21 -0.03
C ASN A 444 2.45 -12.21 -1.11
N LEU A 445 2.27 -11.53 -2.25
CA LEU A 445 3.34 -11.36 -3.24
C LEU A 445 4.36 -10.30 -2.77
N ARG A 446 5.52 -10.24 -3.44
CA ARG A 446 6.54 -9.20 -3.25
C ARG A 446 6.52 -8.23 -4.44
N PRO A 447 5.56 -7.31 -4.48
CA PRO A 447 5.40 -6.44 -5.63
C PRO A 447 6.29 -5.21 -5.57
N PHE A 448 6.59 -4.67 -6.77
CA PHE A 448 7.18 -3.34 -6.90
C PHE A 448 6.44 -2.50 -7.95
N GLY A 449 6.40 -1.19 -7.70
CA GLY A 449 5.91 -0.18 -8.65
C GLY A 449 6.97 0.89 -8.86
N SER A 450 7.11 1.42 -10.07
CA SER A 450 8.18 2.35 -10.38
C SER A 450 7.72 3.53 -11.23
N THR A 451 8.23 4.71 -10.91
CA THR A 451 8.08 5.95 -11.68
C THR A 451 9.22 6.91 -11.35
N PHE A 452 9.19 8.16 -11.83
CA PHE A 452 10.10 9.21 -11.39
C PHE A 452 9.70 9.71 -9.98
N LEU A 453 10.68 10.16 -9.20
CA LEU A 453 10.44 10.59 -7.81
C LEU A 453 9.42 11.72 -7.73
N ILE A 454 9.45 12.67 -8.66
CA ILE A 454 8.48 13.78 -8.70
C ILE A 454 7.03 13.26 -8.78
N PHE A 455 6.79 12.15 -9.49
CA PHE A 455 5.46 11.57 -9.66
C PHE A 455 5.02 10.69 -8.48
N SER A 456 5.85 10.57 -7.43
CA SER A 456 5.39 10.01 -6.14
C SER A 456 4.23 10.80 -5.54
N ASP A 457 4.06 12.08 -5.94
CA ASP A 457 2.93 12.92 -5.52
C ASP A 457 1.59 12.34 -5.98
N TYR A 458 1.52 11.74 -7.19
CA TYR A 458 0.32 11.03 -7.65
C TYR A 458 0.04 9.74 -6.87
N MET A 459 1.04 9.17 -6.20
CA MET A 459 0.95 7.91 -5.46
C MET A 459 0.83 8.09 -3.95
N LYS A 460 0.76 9.30 -3.45
CA LYS A 460 0.81 9.58 -2.00
C LYS A 460 -0.24 8.82 -1.19
N PRO A 461 -1.54 8.74 -1.60
CA PRO A 461 -2.55 7.98 -0.87
C PRO A 461 -2.21 6.48 -0.76
N PRO A 462 -1.92 5.72 -1.82
CA PRO A 462 -1.57 4.31 -1.70
C PRO A 462 -0.27 4.06 -0.94
N ILE A 463 0.77 4.91 -1.07
CA ILE A 463 2.00 4.82 -0.26
C ILE A 463 1.68 4.96 1.23
N ARG A 464 0.82 5.92 1.60
CA ARG A 464 0.40 6.10 2.99
C ARG A 464 -0.38 4.89 3.50
N LEU A 465 -1.27 4.34 2.67
CA LEU A 465 -2.06 3.15 3.05
C LEU A 465 -1.20 1.90 3.18
N SER A 466 -0.17 1.72 2.32
CA SER A 466 0.76 0.59 2.49
C SER A 466 1.45 0.62 3.86
N ALA A 467 1.79 1.82 4.35
CA ALA A 467 2.40 1.99 5.67
C ALA A 467 1.40 1.71 6.81
N ILE A 468 0.15 2.18 6.69
CA ILE A 468 -0.91 1.88 7.68
C ILE A 468 -1.20 0.37 7.74
N MET A 469 -1.23 -0.30 6.59
CA MET A 469 -1.49 -1.74 6.49
C MET A 469 -0.26 -2.60 6.83
N GLU A 470 0.91 -1.99 6.97
CA GLU A 470 2.17 -2.71 7.19
C GLU A 470 2.42 -3.79 6.13
N VAL A 471 2.27 -3.46 4.84
CA VAL A 471 2.49 -4.39 3.73
C VAL A 471 3.83 -4.13 3.04
N PRO A 472 4.52 -5.19 2.53
CA PRO A 472 5.86 -5.09 1.96
C PRO A 472 5.86 -4.59 0.50
N ALA A 473 5.16 -3.51 0.24
CA ALA A 473 5.14 -2.84 -1.06
C ALA A 473 6.48 -2.13 -1.31
N ILE A 474 7.07 -2.28 -2.50
CA ILE A 474 8.33 -1.64 -2.88
C ILE A 474 8.05 -0.59 -3.96
N TYR A 475 8.46 0.64 -3.71
CA TYR A 475 8.36 1.73 -4.68
C TYR A 475 9.76 2.15 -5.13
N VAL A 476 10.05 2.00 -6.42
CA VAL A 476 11.34 2.37 -7.01
C VAL A 476 11.20 3.71 -7.71
N PHE A 477 11.76 4.75 -7.12
CA PHE A 477 11.70 6.10 -7.65
C PHE A 477 13.05 6.51 -8.22
N THR A 478 13.07 6.85 -9.51
CA THR A 478 14.28 7.33 -10.17
C THR A 478 14.21 8.83 -10.43
N HIS A 479 15.30 9.42 -10.99
CA HIS A 479 15.35 10.86 -11.25
C HIS A 479 15.20 11.67 -9.95
N ASP A 480 16.07 11.38 -9.00
CA ASP A 480 15.98 11.68 -7.57
C ASP A 480 16.22 13.15 -7.17
N SER A 481 16.67 14.01 -8.09
CA SER A 481 17.17 15.34 -7.74
C SER A 481 17.23 16.29 -8.94
N ILE A 482 17.83 17.48 -8.77
CA ILE A 482 18.18 18.38 -9.88
C ILE A 482 19.10 17.70 -10.91
N GLY A 483 19.62 16.51 -10.61
CA GLY A 483 20.36 15.65 -11.54
C GLY A 483 19.56 15.20 -12.76
N VAL A 484 18.26 15.43 -12.79
CA VAL A 484 17.40 15.31 -13.98
C VAL A 484 17.88 16.25 -15.10
N GLY A 485 18.38 17.43 -14.75
CA GLY A 485 19.01 18.32 -15.72
C GLY A 485 18.03 19.17 -16.53
N GLU A 486 18.11 19.04 -17.84
CA GLU A 486 17.45 19.90 -18.83
C GLU A 486 15.92 19.85 -18.78
N ASP A 487 15.32 18.77 -18.30
CA ASP A 487 13.86 18.63 -18.15
C ASP A 487 13.26 19.67 -17.19
N GLY A 488 14.08 20.17 -16.25
CA GLY A 488 13.75 21.34 -15.44
C GLY A 488 12.80 21.08 -14.27
N PRO A 489 12.24 22.17 -13.69
CA PRO A 489 11.54 22.14 -12.39
C PRO A 489 10.35 21.19 -12.29
N THR A 490 9.65 20.92 -13.40
CA THR A 490 8.50 20.01 -13.42
C THR A 490 8.87 18.55 -13.22
N HIS A 491 10.17 18.21 -13.38
CA HIS A 491 10.69 16.85 -13.27
C HIS A 491 11.78 16.72 -12.19
N GLN A 492 12.21 17.83 -11.60
CA GLN A 492 13.24 17.89 -10.55
C GLN A 492 12.58 17.89 -9.17
N PRO A 493 12.60 16.77 -8.41
CA PRO A 493 12.01 16.71 -7.08
C PRO A 493 12.82 17.56 -6.09
N ILE A 494 12.12 18.24 -5.19
CA ILE A 494 12.69 19.06 -4.12
C ILE A 494 12.12 18.61 -2.77
N GLU A 495 10.80 18.64 -2.61
CA GLU A 495 10.09 18.35 -1.36
C GLU A 495 9.69 16.88 -1.21
N GLN A 496 9.79 16.07 -2.26
CA GLN A 496 9.28 14.70 -2.28
C GLN A 496 9.96 13.79 -1.24
N LEU A 497 11.29 13.91 -1.06
CA LEU A 497 12.00 13.15 -0.02
C LEU A 497 11.48 13.48 1.38
N ALA A 498 11.34 14.75 1.71
CA ALA A 498 10.80 15.18 3.00
C ALA A 498 9.36 14.70 3.20
N SER A 499 8.54 14.79 2.14
CA SER A 499 7.16 14.31 2.13
C SER A 499 7.07 12.80 2.36
N LEU A 500 7.94 11.99 1.76
CA LEU A 500 7.98 10.54 1.95
C LEU A 500 8.49 10.17 3.35
N ARG A 501 9.58 10.79 3.81
CA ARG A 501 10.13 10.62 5.18
C ARG A 501 9.13 11.02 6.28
N GLY A 502 8.16 11.88 5.97
CA GLY A 502 7.07 12.25 6.88
C GLY A 502 5.97 11.19 7.04
N VAL A 503 5.98 10.09 6.28
CA VAL A 503 4.99 9.01 6.40
C VAL A 503 5.42 8.01 7.47
N PRO A 504 4.69 7.87 8.60
CA PRO A 504 5.05 6.90 9.63
C PRO A 504 5.07 5.47 9.07
N GLY A 505 6.08 4.69 9.43
CA GLY A 505 6.19 3.28 9.01
C GLY A 505 6.72 3.05 7.59
N LEU A 506 6.90 4.09 6.78
CA LEU A 506 7.54 3.99 5.47
C LEU A 506 9.06 4.03 5.61
N THR A 507 9.77 3.11 4.95
CA THR A 507 11.22 3.15 4.86
C THR A 507 11.65 3.85 3.58
N VAL A 508 12.44 4.93 3.68
CA VAL A 508 12.97 5.67 2.54
C VAL A 508 14.48 5.45 2.45
N LEU A 509 14.94 4.91 1.32
CA LEU A 509 16.34 4.57 1.05
C LEU A 509 16.84 5.38 -0.15
N ARG A 510 17.84 6.25 0.05
CA ARG A 510 18.51 7.02 -1.01
C ARG A 510 20.01 6.73 -1.02
N PRO A 511 20.42 5.59 -1.65
CA PRO A 511 21.82 5.14 -1.66
C PRO A 511 22.74 6.00 -2.49
N GLY A 512 24.00 6.15 -2.06
CA GLY A 512 24.99 7.04 -2.64
C GLY A 512 25.91 6.41 -3.70
N ASP A 513 25.95 5.08 -3.80
CA ASP A 513 26.68 4.37 -4.85
C ASP A 513 26.06 3.00 -5.19
N ALA A 514 26.63 2.31 -6.17
CA ALA A 514 26.09 1.03 -6.65
C ALA A 514 26.07 -0.07 -5.57
N ASN A 515 27.05 -0.10 -4.66
CA ASN A 515 27.09 -1.08 -3.58
C ASN A 515 26.08 -0.74 -2.47
N GLU A 516 25.86 0.55 -2.17
CA GLU A 516 24.76 0.94 -1.26
C GLU A 516 23.39 0.62 -1.87
N VAL A 517 23.23 0.66 -3.21
CA VAL A 517 21.99 0.22 -3.87
C VAL A 517 21.73 -1.27 -3.61
N ALA A 518 22.75 -2.10 -3.69
CA ALA A 518 22.61 -3.53 -3.39
C ALA A 518 22.13 -3.76 -1.95
N GLU A 519 22.70 -3.02 -1.00
CA GLU A 519 22.34 -3.11 0.41
C GLU A 519 20.95 -2.48 0.69
N ALA A 520 20.55 -1.45 -0.05
CA ALA A 520 19.21 -0.87 0.04
C ALA A 520 18.12 -1.86 -0.37
N TRP A 521 18.35 -2.65 -1.41
CA TRP A 521 17.46 -3.74 -1.80
C TRP A 521 17.39 -4.84 -0.74
N ARG A 522 18.54 -5.23 -0.13
CA ARG A 522 18.52 -6.16 1.00
C ARG A 522 17.70 -5.63 2.17
N ALA A 523 17.88 -4.37 2.53
CA ALA A 523 17.13 -3.74 3.61
C ALA A 523 15.63 -3.68 3.33
N ALA A 524 15.24 -3.37 2.08
CA ALA A 524 13.83 -3.29 1.67
C ALA A 524 13.12 -4.65 1.72
N LEU A 525 13.83 -5.75 1.44
CA LEU A 525 13.26 -7.11 1.44
C LEU A 525 13.31 -7.78 2.82
N ALA A 526 14.18 -7.32 3.71
CA ALA A 526 14.37 -7.93 5.03
C ALA A 526 13.16 -7.74 5.96
N ASP A 527 12.36 -6.67 5.77
CA ASP A 527 11.21 -6.37 6.61
C ASP A 527 9.89 -6.67 5.88
N PRO A 528 9.21 -7.78 6.21
CA PRO A 528 7.95 -8.16 5.53
C PRO A 528 6.74 -7.33 5.97
N ARG A 529 6.92 -6.42 6.92
CA ARG A 529 5.84 -5.58 7.48
C ARG A 529 6.01 -4.09 7.16
N ARG A 530 6.93 -3.72 6.27
CA ARG A 530 7.15 -2.30 5.94
C ARG A 530 7.23 -2.05 4.45
N PRO A 531 6.49 -1.08 3.94
CA PRO A 531 6.73 -0.59 2.61
C PRO A 531 8.06 0.16 2.54
N SER A 532 8.70 0.12 1.38
CA SER A 532 9.98 0.77 1.14
C SER A 532 9.98 1.58 -0.14
N CYS A 533 10.58 2.78 -0.08
CA CYS A 533 10.92 3.60 -1.25
C CYS A 533 12.42 3.48 -1.50
N ILE A 534 12.84 3.02 -2.67
CA ILE A 534 14.23 3.01 -3.13
C ILE A 534 14.38 4.16 -4.13
N VAL A 535 15.12 5.19 -3.74
CA VAL A 535 15.26 6.43 -4.50
C VAL A 535 16.64 6.48 -5.15
N VAL A 536 16.67 6.50 -6.49
CA VAL A 536 17.90 6.33 -7.28
C VAL A 536 18.07 7.37 -8.37
N SER A 537 19.32 7.68 -8.71
CA SER A 537 19.70 8.75 -9.62
C SER A 537 19.54 8.38 -11.11
N ARG A 538 19.30 9.41 -11.93
CA ARG A 538 19.45 9.33 -13.40
C ARG A 538 20.91 9.38 -13.84
N GLN A 539 21.68 10.27 -13.21
CA GLN A 539 23.10 10.51 -13.53
C GLN A 539 24.01 9.42 -12.92
N PRO A 540 25.18 9.16 -13.54
CA PRO A 540 26.20 8.28 -12.96
C PRO A 540 26.70 8.82 -11.61
N LEU A 541 26.94 7.91 -10.68
CA LEU A 541 27.57 8.16 -9.38
C LEU A 541 28.85 7.34 -9.30
N PRO A 542 29.97 7.90 -8.80
CA PRO A 542 31.17 7.13 -8.56
C PRO A 542 30.90 5.93 -7.66
N THR A 543 31.41 4.76 -8.02
CA THR A 543 31.42 3.60 -7.14
C THR A 543 32.65 3.68 -6.25
N LEU A 544 32.45 3.78 -4.96
CA LEU A 544 33.50 4.03 -3.99
C LEU A 544 34.39 2.78 -3.78
N ASP A 545 35.70 3.01 -3.59
CA ASP A 545 36.67 1.98 -3.26
C ASP A 545 36.48 1.54 -1.80
N ARG A 546 35.86 0.38 -1.59
CA ARG A 546 35.56 -0.17 -0.28
C ARG A 546 36.78 -0.74 0.46
N SER A 547 37.96 -0.71 -0.16
CA SER A 547 39.23 -0.94 0.55
C SER A 547 39.73 0.33 1.29
N ARG A 548 39.25 1.53 0.87
CA ARG A 548 39.58 2.82 1.47
C ARG A 548 38.48 3.36 2.38
N TYR A 549 37.25 3.00 2.06
CA TYR A 549 36.02 3.47 2.73
C TYR A 549 35.28 2.28 3.33
N ALA A 550 34.47 2.52 4.35
CA ALA A 550 33.72 1.48 5.05
C ALA A 550 32.80 0.69 4.08
N ALA A 551 32.52 -0.56 4.46
CA ALA A 551 31.66 -1.44 3.69
C ALA A 551 30.24 -0.89 3.51
N ALA A 552 29.65 -1.10 2.35
CA ALA A 552 28.31 -0.61 2.02
C ALA A 552 27.20 -1.26 2.88
N SER A 553 27.48 -2.39 3.54
CA SER A 553 26.55 -3.05 4.47
C SER A 553 26.09 -2.16 5.62
N GLY A 554 26.80 -1.07 5.90
CA GLY A 554 26.35 -0.01 6.79
C GLY A 554 25.00 0.61 6.42
N THR A 555 24.60 0.56 5.14
CA THR A 555 23.29 0.98 4.65
C THR A 555 22.14 0.28 5.37
N GLN A 556 22.30 -0.99 5.76
CA GLN A 556 21.29 -1.74 6.49
C GLN A 556 21.02 -1.20 7.91
N ARG A 557 21.91 -0.32 8.40
CA ARG A 557 21.73 0.41 9.67
C ARG A 557 21.21 1.84 9.49
N GLY A 558 20.93 2.24 8.24
CA GLY A 558 20.34 3.52 7.88
C GLY A 558 21.32 4.68 7.75
N ALA A 559 22.28 4.78 8.63
CA ALA A 559 23.42 5.69 8.53
C ALA A 559 24.67 5.02 9.11
N TYR A 560 25.83 5.34 8.56
CA TYR A 560 27.09 4.78 9.02
C TYR A 560 28.29 5.72 8.70
N VAL A 561 29.36 5.53 9.47
CA VAL A 561 30.62 6.27 9.22
C VAL A 561 31.29 5.66 7.99
N LEU A 562 31.27 6.39 6.87
CA LEU A 562 31.89 5.98 5.61
C LEU A 562 33.40 6.18 5.66
N ALA A 563 33.85 7.32 6.19
CA ALA A 563 35.24 7.67 6.39
C ALA A 563 35.41 8.42 7.70
N ASP A 564 36.49 8.17 8.43
CA ASP A 564 36.73 8.79 9.74
C ASP A 564 38.07 9.55 9.79
N ALA A 565 38.20 10.36 10.82
CA ALA A 565 39.43 11.07 11.11
C ALA A 565 40.61 10.09 11.35
N ALA A 566 41.79 10.42 10.80
CA ALA A 566 42.95 9.56 10.91
C ALA A 566 43.37 9.32 12.37
N GLY A 567 43.79 8.06 12.66
CA GLY A 567 44.34 7.70 13.97
C GLY A 567 43.33 7.75 15.12
N GLY A 568 42.03 7.69 14.87
CA GLY A 568 40.98 7.72 15.90
C GLY A 568 40.82 9.10 16.58
N GLN A 569 41.30 10.15 15.94
CA GLN A 569 41.11 11.52 16.42
C GLN A 569 39.62 11.92 16.38
N LYS A 570 39.21 12.77 17.30
CA LYS A 570 37.91 13.40 17.26
C LYS A 570 37.79 14.27 16.00
N PRO A 571 36.75 14.11 15.17
CA PRO A 571 36.60 14.94 13.98
C PRO A 571 36.31 16.40 14.35
N HIS A 572 36.92 17.31 13.63
CA HIS A 572 36.65 18.74 13.71
C HIS A 572 35.32 19.07 13.02
N VAL A 573 34.91 18.28 12.03
CA VAL A 573 33.64 18.44 11.28
C VAL A 573 33.12 17.08 10.83
N ILE A 574 31.79 16.94 10.82
CA ILE A 574 31.06 15.80 10.25
C ILE A 574 30.34 16.27 8.98
N LEU A 575 30.61 15.61 7.85
CA LEU A 575 29.92 15.79 6.59
C LEU A 575 28.88 14.66 6.46
N MET A 576 27.63 15.00 6.24
CA MET A 576 26.53 14.04 6.11
C MET A 576 25.85 14.18 4.76
N ALA A 577 25.59 13.09 4.08
CA ALA A 577 24.90 13.12 2.79
C ALA A 577 24.08 11.86 2.53
N THR A 578 23.14 11.97 1.59
CA THR A 578 22.43 10.87 0.96
C THR A 578 22.65 10.92 -0.55
N GLY A 579 22.41 9.81 -1.23
CA GLY A 579 22.40 9.79 -2.71
C GLY A 579 23.65 10.39 -3.36
N SER A 580 23.45 11.11 -4.43
CA SER A 580 24.53 11.67 -5.27
C SER A 580 25.47 12.65 -4.54
N GLU A 581 25.04 13.23 -3.43
CA GLU A 581 25.83 14.19 -2.65
C GLU A 581 26.90 13.53 -1.80
N LEU A 582 26.81 12.21 -1.60
CA LEU A 582 27.82 11.45 -0.86
C LEU A 582 29.21 11.58 -1.50
N SER A 583 29.30 11.50 -2.82
CA SER A 583 30.57 11.67 -3.55
C SER A 583 31.17 13.06 -3.36
N VAL A 584 30.34 14.10 -3.30
CA VAL A 584 30.80 15.50 -3.01
C VAL A 584 31.40 15.57 -1.61
N CYS A 585 30.78 14.95 -0.62
CA CYS A 585 31.32 14.89 0.75
C CYS A 585 32.63 14.11 0.83
N VAL A 586 32.81 13.05 0.02
CA VAL A 586 34.06 12.30 -0.07
C VAL A 586 35.19 13.15 -0.66
N ASP A 587 34.93 13.90 -1.74
CA ASP A 587 35.91 14.82 -2.33
C ASP A 587 36.36 15.89 -1.31
N VAL A 588 35.41 16.46 -0.57
CA VAL A 588 35.69 17.43 0.48
C VAL A 588 36.49 16.81 1.64
N TYR A 589 36.18 15.61 2.04
CA TYR A 589 36.91 14.87 3.08
C TYR A 589 38.39 14.67 2.67
N GLU A 590 38.63 14.20 1.46
CA GLU A 590 40.02 14.00 0.99
C GLU A 590 40.80 15.33 0.96
N LYS A 591 40.16 16.44 0.58
CA LYS A 591 40.76 17.76 0.62
C LYS A 591 41.07 18.21 2.04
N LEU A 592 40.11 18.13 2.98
CA LEU A 592 40.34 18.49 4.38
C LEU A 592 41.45 17.66 5.02
N LYS A 593 41.46 16.33 4.74
CA LYS A 593 42.50 15.41 5.19
C LYS A 593 43.88 15.79 4.68
N SER A 594 44.02 16.21 3.41
CA SER A 594 45.26 16.67 2.84
C SER A 594 45.81 17.93 3.54
N GLU A 595 44.94 18.72 4.14
CA GLU A 595 45.28 19.94 4.94
C GLU A 595 45.47 19.61 6.44
N GLY A 596 45.42 18.34 6.86
CA GLY A 596 45.56 17.93 8.25
C GLY A 596 44.33 18.24 9.12
N ILE A 597 43.18 18.47 8.52
CA ILE A 597 41.92 18.72 9.22
C ILE A 597 41.19 17.39 9.43
N ALA A 598 40.96 17.03 10.68
CA ALA A 598 40.23 15.83 11.05
C ALA A 598 38.75 15.96 10.65
N ALA A 599 38.29 15.15 9.72
CA ALA A 599 36.90 15.14 9.24
C ALA A 599 36.32 13.72 9.26
N ARG A 600 34.99 13.64 9.38
CA ARG A 600 34.22 12.40 9.25
C ARG A 600 33.21 12.58 8.13
N VAL A 601 33.01 11.52 7.32
CA VAL A 601 31.90 11.42 6.36
C VAL A 601 30.91 10.37 6.87
N VAL A 602 29.66 10.72 6.95
CA VAL A 602 28.54 9.83 7.27
C VAL A 602 27.65 9.71 6.05
N SER A 603 27.51 8.49 5.54
CA SER A 603 26.45 8.17 4.59
C SER A 603 25.16 7.93 5.38
N MET A 604 24.06 8.58 4.97
CA MET A 604 22.75 8.51 5.63
C MET A 604 21.65 8.04 4.67
N PRO A 605 21.79 6.87 4.03
CA PRO A 605 20.86 6.44 3.01
C PRO A 605 19.41 6.27 3.49
N SER A 606 19.17 6.03 4.80
CA SER A 606 17.83 5.94 5.37
C SER A 606 17.77 6.50 6.79
N TRP A 607 17.03 7.59 6.97
CA TRP A 607 16.80 8.17 8.30
C TRP A 607 15.94 7.25 9.16
N ASP A 608 14.91 6.63 8.56
CA ASP A 608 13.96 5.76 9.25
C ASP A 608 14.63 4.53 9.88
N ILE A 609 15.58 3.93 9.16
CA ILE A 609 16.35 2.80 9.70
C ILE A 609 17.31 3.27 10.77
N PHE A 610 17.97 4.43 10.58
CA PHE A 610 18.92 4.98 11.54
C PHE A 610 18.24 5.36 12.86
N GLU A 611 17.08 5.97 12.82
CA GLU A 611 16.32 6.35 14.02
C GLU A 611 15.82 5.15 14.83
N ARG A 612 15.74 3.97 14.24
CA ARG A 612 15.43 2.71 14.94
C ARG A 612 16.64 2.05 15.61
N GLN A 613 17.85 2.53 15.37
CA GLN A 613 19.04 2.04 16.05
C GLN A 613 19.05 2.53 17.51
N ASP A 614 19.79 1.80 18.36
CA ASP A 614 20.01 2.23 19.73
C ASP A 614 20.82 3.54 19.80
N GLU A 615 20.68 4.27 20.90
CA GLU A 615 21.35 5.56 21.14
C GLU A 615 22.88 5.43 21.05
N ALA A 616 23.46 4.32 21.56
CA ALA A 616 24.90 4.09 21.52
C ALA A 616 25.42 4.01 20.08
N TYR A 617 24.66 3.40 19.19
CA TYR A 617 25.02 3.38 17.76
C TYR A 617 24.85 4.75 17.13
N GLN A 618 23.73 5.43 17.38
CA GLN A 618 23.49 6.77 16.86
C GLN A 618 24.60 7.74 17.28
N ASP A 619 25.01 7.72 18.54
CA ASP A 619 26.11 8.51 19.08
C ASP A 619 27.46 8.11 18.49
N SER A 620 27.69 6.85 18.20
CA SER A 620 28.94 6.40 17.55
C SER A 620 29.08 6.98 16.12
N VAL A 621 27.95 7.14 15.41
CA VAL A 621 27.91 7.71 14.06
C VAL A 621 27.95 9.24 14.10
N LEU A 622 27.14 9.85 14.95
CA LEU A 622 26.98 11.30 15.13
C LEU A 622 27.29 11.72 16.57
N PRO A 623 28.55 11.71 17.01
CA PRO A 623 28.92 12.01 18.38
C PRO A 623 28.33 13.35 18.85
N PRO A 624 27.64 13.39 20.01
CA PRO A 624 26.91 14.56 20.47
C PRO A 624 27.82 15.75 20.81
N ASP A 625 29.11 15.49 21.05
CA ASP A 625 30.12 16.49 21.38
C ASP A 625 30.81 17.11 20.12
N VAL A 626 30.39 16.72 18.91
CA VAL A 626 30.85 17.32 17.63
C VAL A 626 29.74 18.17 17.05
N ASP A 627 29.81 19.50 17.28
CA ASP A 627 28.80 20.47 16.83
C ASP A 627 29.00 20.97 15.39
N ALA A 628 30.23 20.89 14.85
CA ALA A 628 30.49 21.29 13.48
C ALA A 628 29.98 20.17 12.54
N ARG A 629 28.80 20.37 12.01
CA ARG A 629 28.12 19.41 11.12
C ARG A 629 27.63 20.10 9.86
N VAL A 630 27.75 19.43 8.73
CA VAL A 630 27.28 19.92 7.43
C VAL A 630 26.48 18.81 6.75
N ALA A 631 25.23 19.07 6.46
CA ALA A 631 24.38 18.19 5.67
C ALA A 631 24.38 18.65 4.21
N VAL A 632 24.44 17.70 3.26
CA VAL A 632 24.44 17.98 1.82
C VAL A 632 23.40 17.08 1.14
N GLU A 633 22.34 17.68 0.60
CA GLU A 633 21.28 16.94 -0.11
C GLU A 633 20.58 17.82 -1.13
N GLN A 634 20.48 17.37 -2.39
CA GLN A 634 19.75 18.07 -3.47
C GLN A 634 18.23 17.93 -3.29
N ALA A 635 17.73 18.28 -2.10
CA ALA A 635 16.33 18.25 -1.73
C ALA A 635 16.04 19.36 -0.70
N ALA A 636 14.81 19.50 -0.25
CA ALA A 636 14.39 20.46 0.76
C ALA A 636 15.11 20.24 2.10
N SER A 637 15.29 21.32 2.85
CA SER A 637 15.99 21.34 4.14
C SER A 637 15.28 20.58 5.26
N LEU A 638 13.99 20.33 5.11
CA LEU A 638 13.11 19.83 6.16
C LEU A 638 13.60 18.51 6.77
N GLY A 639 13.83 18.52 8.08
CA GLY A 639 14.26 17.36 8.87
C GLY A 639 15.76 17.26 9.10
N TRP A 640 16.61 17.95 8.34
CA TRP A 640 18.06 17.94 8.58
C TRP A 640 18.47 18.59 9.89
N ASP A 641 17.64 19.50 10.45
CA ASP A 641 17.91 20.19 11.71
C ASP A 641 18.17 19.23 12.89
N ARG A 642 17.50 18.06 12.89
CA ARG A 642 17.67 17.03 13.93
C ARG A 642 19.09 16.44 13.96
N TYR A 643 19.77 16.42 12.80
CA TYR A 643 21.11 15.82 12.67
C TYR A 643 22.23 16.88 12.69
N VAL A 644 22.02 18.02 12.08
CA VAL A 644 23.03 19.10 12.07
C VAL A 644 23.02 19.89 13.38
N GLY A 645 21.91 19.89 14.11
CA GLY A 645 21.75 20.67 15.32
C GLY A 645 21.68 22.18 15.05
N ARG A 646 21.56 22.97 16.12
CA ARG A 646 21.40 24.44 16.05
C ARG A 646 22.58 25.19 15.43
N LEU A 647 23.77 24.61 15.51
CA LEU A 647 25.00 25.23 15.02
C LEU A 647 25.39 24.78 13.61
N GLY A 648 24.84 23.64 13.16
CA GLY A 648 25.21 23.04 11.88
C GLY A 648 24.81 23.85 10.65
N ALA A 649 25.33 23.45 9.51
CA ALA A 649 25.03 24.04 8.21
C ALA A 649 24.33 23.02 7.29
N GLN A 650 23.57 23.53 6.34
CA GLN A 650 22.87 22.72 5.36
C GLN A 650 23.14 23.27 3.96
N VAL A 651 23.64 22.44 3.07
CA VAL A 651 23.75 22.70 1.63
C VAL A 651 22.62 21.93 0.95
N VAL A 652 21.49 22.61 0.77
CA VAL A 652 20.21 22.04 0.36
C VAL A 652 19.49 22.96 -0.61
N MET A 653 18.36 22.48 -1.16
CA MET A 653 17.52 23.30 -2.03
C MET A 653 16.55 24.16 -1.20
N HIS A 654 16.47 25.44 -1.57
CA HIS A 654 15.53 26.41 -0.98
C HIS A 654 14.54 26.95 -2.02
N THR A 655 14.69 26.55 -3.27
CA THR A 655 13.84 26.93 -4.41
C THR A 655 13.66 25.75 -5.33
N PHE A 656 12.71 25.86 -6.26
CA PHE A 656 12.66 24.91 -7.37
C PHE A 656 13.94 24.92 -8.18
N GLY A 657 14.19 23.83 -8.92
CA GLY A 657 15.34 23.70 -9.81
C GLY A 657 15.26 24.61 -11.04
N ALA A 658 16.02 24.28 -12.07
CA ALA A 658 16.04 25.01 -13.34
C ALA A 658 16.40 24.09 -14.51
N SER A 659 16.01 24.44 -15.73
CA SER A 659 16.41 23.73 -16.95
C SER A 659 17.80 24.13 -17.36
N ALA A 660 18.78 23.27 -17.16
CA ALA A 660 20.18 23.46 -17.58
C ALA A 660 20.95 22.13 -17.46
N PRO A 661 22.14 22.01 -18.08
CA PRO A 661 23.06 20.92 -17.84
C PRO A 661 23.39 20.79 -16.33
N LEU A 662 23.50 19.57 -15.82
CA LEU A 662 23.73 19.32 -14.39
C LEU A 662 24.92 20.07 -13.79
N ALA A 663 26.03 20.21 -14.55
CA ALA A 663 27.21 20.91 -14.07
C ALA A 663 26.93 22.41 -13.77
N GLU A 664 26.06 23.05 -14.55
CA GLU A 664 25.62 24.43 -14.32
C GLU A 664 24.67 24.51 -13.11
N LEU A 665 23.75 23.55 -12.98
CA LEU A 665 22.83 23.46 -11.84
C LEU A 665 23.60 23.29 -10.53
N LYS A 666 24.59 22.37 -10.48
CA LYS A 666 25.47 22.22 -9.31
C LYS A 666 26.14 23.51 -8.89
N LYS A 667 26.68 24.27 -9.85
CA LYS A 667 27.28 25.59 -9.57
C LYS A 667 26.24 26.58 -9.07
N LYS A 668 25.10 26.68 -9.75
CA LYS A 668 24.03 27.63 -9.40
C LYS A 668 23.49 27.41 -7.99
N PHE A 669 23.28 26.15 -7.60
CA PHE A 669 22.67 25.81 -6.32
C PHE A 669 23.68 25.42 -5.22
N GLY A 670 25.00 25.49 -5.50
CA GLY A 670 26.04 25.30 -4.50
C GLY A 670 26.43 23.84 -4.21
N PHE A 671 26.06 22.90 -5.06
CA PHE A 671 26.40 21.46 -4.87
C PHE A 671 27.76 21.13 -5.52
N THR A 672 28.77 21.97 -5.30
CA THR A 672 30.14 21.72 -5.74
C THR A 672 31.04 21.41 -4.56
N PRO A 673 32.14 20.65 -4.76
CA PRO A 673 33.10 20.38 -3.68
C PRO A 673 33.65 21.66 -3.04
N GLU A 674 33.88 22.70 -3.83
CA GLU A 674 34.41 24.00 -3.36
C GLU A 674 33.43 24.64 -2.36
N HIS A 675 32.14 24.71 -2.70
CA HIS A 675 31.13 25.34 -1.84
C HIS A 675 30.94 24.56 -0.55
N VAL A 676 30.86 23.23 -0.63
CA VAL A 676 30.71 22.35 0.55
C VAL A 676 31.97 22.40 1.44
N TYR A 677 33.17 22.53 0.84
CA TYR A 677 34.41 22.73 1.58
C TYR A 677 34.39 24.04 2.34
N GLU A 678 34.00 25.14 1.72
CA GLU A 678 33.90 26.46 2.37
C GLU A 678 32.87 26.41 3.52
N ALA A 679 31.73 25.76 3.30
CA ALA A 679 30.73 25.55 4.36
C ALA A 679 31.34 24.77 5.56
N ALA A 680 32.12 23.71 5.30
CA ALA A 680 32.78 22.94 6.34
C ALA A 680 33.80 23.79 7.13
N LYS A 681 34.62 24.60 6.43
CA LYS A 681 35.59 25.50 7.07
C LYS A 681 34.90 26.54 7.93
N GLN A 682 33.87 27.20 7.40
CA GLN A 682 33.09 28.20 8.14
C GLN A 682 32.45 27.56 9.39
N GLN A 683 31.97 26.32 9.28
CA GLN A 683 31.36 25.62 10.38
C GLN A 683 32.37 25.30 11.50
N ILE A 684 33.58 24.87 11.15
CA ILE A 684 34.67 24.64 12.12
C ILE A 684 35.00 25.96 12.88
N GLU A 685 35.16 27.06 12.18
CA GLU A 685 35.49 28.36 12.77
C GLU A 685 34.34 28.90 13.65
N ARG A 686 33.08 28.74 13.20
CA ARG A 686 31.89 29.13 13.96
C ARG A 686 31.84 28.43 15.32
N VAL A 687 32.07 27.13 15.34
CA VAL A 687 32.03 26.31 16.59
C VAL A 687 33.22 26.68 17.49
N LYS A 688 34.41 26.86 16.96
CA LYS A 688 35.57 27.34 17.72
C LYS A 688 35.33 28.69 18.41
N SER A 689 34.83 29.67 17.62
CA SER A 689 34.51 31.00 18.11
C SER A 689 33.50 30.98 19.27
N LYS A 690 32.46 30.15 19.13
CA LYS A 690 31.41 30.02 20.14
C LYS A 690 31.91 29.39 21.43
N ARG A 691 32.71 28.32 21.35
CA ARG A 691 33.33 27.66 22.55
C ARG A 691 34.35 28.56 23.26
N SER A 692 34.92 29.55 22.54
CA SER A 692 35.83 30.54 23.16
C SER A 692 35.07 31.65 23.89
N GLN A 693 33.76 31.76 23.70
CA GLN A 693 32.90 32.77 24.36
C GLN A 693 32.10 32.19 25.54
N GLU A 694 32.02 30.86 25.63
CA GLU A 694 31.51 30.11 26.77
C GLU A 694 32.66 29.82 27.77
#